data_55b7ce427e59492949b7599bdce48ecd
#
_entry.id   55b7ce427e59492949b7599bdce48ecd
#
_cell.length_a   1.000
_cell.length_b   1.000
_cell.length_c   1.000
_cell.angle_alpha   90.00
_cell.angle_beta   90.00
_cell.angle_gamma   90.00
#
_symmetry.space_group_name_H-M   'P 1'
#
loop_
_entity.id
_entity.type
_entity.pdbx_description
1 polymer ?
#
loop_
_entity_poly.entity_id
_entity_poly.type
_entity_poly.pdbx_seq_one_letter_code
_entity_poly.pdbx_strand_id
1 'polypeptide(L)'
;MKSYLFLWFAQYRTFWNARRTIGKGELLLTSRFYRALLSLEDAGKSGLSFVDMVRVTARPWFLAIVVAAALQYSNSRFGPFFQELGRFVPSDSDYVTFLAAISSIGGVLIGLYYAAIATVGSAMYAKVPSNLRDLLAQDRFGIVYMRFLSFLTYLCLVLICLRLSNFDSIYIAPPLITLAAGVGVFAFVRLGQRVFHLFDPTEFSTPIFEQLERRMVAVTVAKLRWRDESFQYHAYKQAEKTVAVLETLRDLLLKEQHLNGTPLLELSARTTRFLILYRGKKAHIPTASRWYPQIYRHREWYRTDDMRLSIATETGTTIDPQTEVSRDWLEDRLAPILLDCLAVNVRNSQWENALTALECIERYATTLAARGRADSALAVFQQACARTIDAMKHPSDASQSETIQKVGVAERLAAIPITMSIALRQRYESFRRKDIIARIEAIDWSNPSTYYRAGFDDYVLSQIEYLAPRLAFERAVEGKEVSPTWYMAELAMQPEAKQFVRNIAVLTEELPKAYAKLGEAFSAANLHWMTAAMLSRQWEYWHKLSSQSAIWESAWSEMSDERKVQELPWARFDPESTRAALGAMKTAFLKAMSGLQMQLSVLERPATYPDYAGQFLHFSGEAVLDALIDKDIDLLKNIFARYFVGCLTQFTKMQPEDEPDWLVTQNMRVASAVVLDLMDVSGYALLLSELHENTELWTVVRSTWDRYLAENGKIGAIVALVNFVESGFSGKPRDILRMRWQRQVEDKLAQLPRRPVDGDAWYMANETEAVHTSRLVQVMASRVRGLSYDGNDIFVALYLARKPGAEALLQHWQRKSLADDLSDQQYEFDVSAGEGGNQ
;
A
#
# COMPACT_ATOMS: atom_id res chain seq x y z
N MET A 1 10.86 4.62 40.20
CA MET A 1 10.36 4.51 41.58
C MET A 1 8.92 4.00 41.63
N LYS A 2 7.93 4.51 40.82
CA LYS A 2 6.53 4.03 40.84
C LYS A 2 6.36 2.56 40.40
N SER A 3 7.18 2.04 39.51
CA SER A 3 7.13 0.66 39.07
C SER A 3 7.66 -0.35 40.10
N TYR A 4 8.67 0.02 40.87
CA TYR A 4 9.24 -0.83 41.92
C TYR A 4 8.28 -1.01 43.09
N LEU A 5 7.63 0.03 43.53
CA LEU A 5 6.60 -0.03 44.57
C LEU A 5 5.41 -0.91 44.16
N PHE A 6 4.99 -0.80 42.87
CA PHE A 6 3.92 -1.64 42.36
C PHE A 6 4.31 -3.12 42.32
N LEU A 7 5.51 -3.44 41.84
CA LEU A 7 6.05 -4.81 41.81
C LEU A 7 6.18 -5.40 43.22
N TRP A 8 6.57 -4.60 44.21
CA TRP A 8 6.64 -5.02 45.59
C TRP A 8 5.24 -5.32 46.20
N PHE A 9 4.25 -4.46 45.98
CA PHE A 9 2.86 -4.72 46.37
C PHE A 9 2.23 -5.89 45.62
N ALA A 10 2.60 -6.10 44.33
CA ALA A 10 2.09 -7.21 43.52
C ALA A 10 2.52 -8.60 44.00
N GLN A 11 3.52 -8.71 44.87
CA GLN A 11 3.93 -9.99 45.48
C GLN A 11 2.98 -10.49 46.57
N TYR A 12 2.09 -9.62 47.10
CA TYR A 12 1.21 -9.99 48.19
C TYR A 12 -0.18 -10.41 47.74
N ARG A 13 -0.65 -11.60 48.18
CA ARG A 13 -2.00 -12.11 47.87
C ARG A 13 -3.10 -11.16 48.36
N THR A 14 -2.87 -10.44 49.47
CA THR A 14 -3.78 -9.42 50.02
C THR A 14 -3.98 -8.23 49.05
N PHE A 15 -2.94 -7.81 48.36
CA PHE A 15 -3.01 -6.77 47.35
C PHE A 15 -3.96 -7.16 46.19
N TRP A 16 -3.83 -8.37 45.69
CA TRP A 16 -4.67 -8.88 44.62
C TRP A 16 -6.11 -9.08 45.07
N ASN A 17 -6.34 -9.55 46.31
CA ASN A 17 -7.67 -9.65 46.86
C ASN A 17 -8.34 -8.29 47.04
N ALA A 18 -7.63 -7.30 47.58
CA ALA A 18 -8.11 -5.93 47.70
C ALA A 18 -8.42 -5.32 46.32
N ARG A 19 -7.52 -5.50 45.34
CA ARG A 19 -7.72 -5.06 43.99
C ARG A 19 -8.91 -5.72 43.30
N ARG A 20 -9.08 -7.07 43.50
CA ARG A 20 -10.26 -7.79 43.02
C ARG A 20 -11.56 -7.29 43.64
N THR A 21 -11.55 -6.94 44.92
CA THR A 21 -12.71 -6.40 45.61
C THR A 21 -13.03 -4.99 45.14
N ILE A 22 -12.01 -4.14 44.99
CA ILE A 22 -12.13 -2.80 44.40
C ILE A 22 -12.62 -2.87 42.95
N GLY A 23 -12.05 -3.76 42.13
CA GLY A 23 -12.47 -3.97 40.74
C GLY A 23 -13.92 -4.48 40.65
N LYS A 24 -14.33 -5.39 41.52
CA LYS A 24 -15.75 -5.83 41.62
C LYS A 24 -16.67 -4.70 42.05
N GLY A 25 -16.25 -3.90 43.05
CA GLY A 25 -17.00 -2.71 43.51
C GLY A 25 -17.13 -1.66 42.41
N GLU A 26 -16.05 -1.36 41.71
CA GLU A 26 -16.02 -0.45 40.57
C GLU A 26 -16.90 -0.97 39.41
N LEU A 27 -16.85 -2.26 39.13
CA LEU A 27 -17.66 -2.91 38.07
C LEU A 27 -19.14 -2.91 38.41
N LEU A 28 -19.49 -3.13 39.69
CA LEU A 28 -20.87 -3.02 40.16
C LEU A 28 -21.38 -1.58 40.14
N LEU A 29 -20.56 -0.62 40.55
CA LEU A 29 -20.91 0.81 40.52
C LEU A 29 -21.03 1.33 39.09
N THR A 30 -20.07 0.98 38.21
CA THR A 30 -20.12 1.38 36.82
C THR A 30 -21.24 0.67 36.07
N SER A 31 -21.53 -0.61 36.32
CA SER A 31 -22.63 -1.34 35.69
C SER A 31 -23.99 -0.82 36.17
N ARG A 32 -24.14 -0.49 37.46
CA ARG A 32 -25.34 0.18 37.98
C ARG A 32 -25.51 1.60 37.45
N PHE A 33 -24.41 2.34 37.36
CA PHE A 33 -24.40 3.67 36.74
C PHE A 33 -24.77 3.63 35.28
N TYR A 34 -24.20 2.69 34.50
CA TYR A 34 -24.52 2.50 33.07
C TYR A 34 -25.94 1.94 32.87
N ARG A 35 -26.43 1.03 33.72
CA ARG A 35 -27.84 0.61 33.68
C ARG A 35 -28.79 1.76 33.99
N ALA A 36 -28.48 2.58 34.98
CA ALA A 36 -29.25 3.79 35.30
C ALA A 36 -29.20 4.79 34.13
N LEU A 37 -28.02 4.93 33.47
CA LEU A 37 -27.83 5.81 32.31
C LEU A 37 -28.57 5.31 31.09
N LEU A 38 -28.56 3.99 30.81
CA LEU A 38 -29.31 3.36 29.76
C LEU A 38 -30.82 3.34 29.99
N SER A 39 -31.24 3.12 31.26
CA SER A 39 -32.68 3.20 31.62
C SER A 39 -33.21 4.63 31.60
N LEU A 40 -32.35 5.62 31.83
CA LEU A 40 -32.67 7.03 31.64
C LEU A 40 -32.62 7.46 30.16
N GLU A 41 -31.77 6.85 29.35
CA GLU A 41 -31.74 7.03 27.89
C GLU A 41 -33.01 6.46 27.22
N ASP A 42 -33.52 5.33 27.71
CA ASP A 42 -34.76 4.71 27.21
C ASP A 42 -36.03 5.41 27.74
N ALA A 43 -35.99 5.98 28.95
CA ALA A 43 -37.16 6.59 29.61
C ALA A 43 -37.41 8.04 29.22
N GLY A 44 -36.54 8.71 28.50
CA GLY A 44 -36.83 10.10 28.13
C GLY A 44 -35.77 10.86 27.33
N LYS A 45 -35.80 10.71 26.03
CA LYS A 45 -35.03 11.59 25.10
C LYS A 45 -35.34 13.09 25.26
N SER A 46 -36.37 13.47 25.97
CA SER A 46 -36.77 14.85 26.25
C SER A 46 -36.44 15.33 27.67
N GLY A 47 -36.32 14.44 28.66
CA GLY A 47 -36.03 14.81 30.05
C GLY A 47 -34.54 14.99 30.37
N LEU A 48 -33.68 14.22 29.69
CA LEU A 48 -32.23 14.23 29.96
C LEU A 48 -31.54 15.49 29.42
N SER A 49 -32.06 16.08 28.34
CA SER A 49 -31.52 17.35 27.83
C SER A 49 -31.73 18.48 28.84
N PHE A 50 -32.84 18.44 29.57
CA PHE A 50 -33.13 19.44 30.60
C PHE A 50 -32.24 19.25 31.85
N VAL A 51 -32.04 18.03 32.31
CA VAL A 51 -31.15 17.75 33.49
C VAL A 51 -29.69 18.03 33.18
N ASP A 52 -29.18 17.68 31.98
CA ASP A 52 -27.83 18.03 31.54
C ASP A 52 -27.68 19.54 31.34
N MET A 53 -28.71 20.21 30.84
CA MET A 53 -28.74 21.67 30.73
C MET A 53 -28.68 22.34 32.12
N VAL A 54 -29.46 21.84 33.08
CA VAL A 54 -29.43 22.30 34.46
C VAL A 54 -28.07 22.04 35.12
N ARG A 55 -27.49 20.90 34.93
CA ARG A 55 -26.17 20.54 35.47
C ARG A 55 -25.02 21.37 34.88
N VAL A 56 -25.10 21.70 33.60
CA VAL A 56 -24.11 22.55 32.91
C VAL A 56 -24.24 24.00 33.39
N THR A 57 -25.45 24.51 33.59
CA THR A 57 -25.71 25.87 34.04
C THR A 57 -25.59 26.05 35.57
N ALA A 58 -25.85 25.02 36.38
CA ALA A 58 -25.75 25.09 37.83
C ALA A 58 -24.32 25.36 38.34
N ARG A 59 -23.28 24.84 37.69
CA ARG A 59 -21.90 25.06 38.10
C ARG A 59 -21.44 26.52 38.01
N PRO A 60 -21.60 27.23 36.88
CA PRO A 60 -21.28 28.66 36.78
C PRO A 60 -22.11 29.50 37.74
N TRP A 61 -23.39 29.17 37.96
CA TRP A 61 -24.27 29.84 38.90
C TRP A 61 -23.80 29.68 40.36
N PHE A 62 -23.52 28.46 40.81
CA PHE A 62 -22.97 28.21 42.13
C PHE A 62 -21.64 28.94 42.38
N LEU A 63 -20.74 28.90 41.38
CA LEU A 63 -19.46 29.61 41.44
C LEU A 63 -19.69 31.14 41.54
N ALA A 64 -20.66 31.68 40.81
CA ALA A 64 -21.00 33.10 40.88
C ALA A 64 -21.47 33.52 42.28
N ILE A 65 -22.30 32.69 42.93
CA ILE A 65 -22.74 32.96 44.33
C ILE A 65 -21.53 32.93 45.30
N VAL A 66 -20.64 31.92 45.16
CA VAL A 66 -19.45 31.79 46.02
C VAL A 66 -18.53 32.99 45.85
N VAL A 67 -18.31 33.40 44.59
CA VAL A 67 -17.45 34.57 44.28
C VAL A 67 -18.10 35.87 44.76
N ALA A 68 -19.41 36.04 44.57
CA ALA A 68 -20.15 37.21 45.07
C ALA A 68 -20.08 37.28 46.61
N ALA A 69 -20.25 36.17 47.31
CA ALA A 69 -20.10 36.10 48.79
C ALA A 69 -18.67 36.43 49.20
N ALA A 70 -17.67 35.92 48.50
CA ALA A 70 -16.26 36.24 48.79
C ALA A 70 -15.93 37.72 48.55
N LEU A 71 -16.48 38.31 47.46
CA LEU A 71 -16.35 39.74 47.19
C LEU A 71 -17.04 40.60 48.27
N GLN A 72 -18.22 40.19 48.73
CA GLN A 72 -18.93 40.88 49.83
C GLN A 72 -18.15 40.81 51.13
N TYR A 73 -17.59 39.62 51.46
CA TYR A 73 -16.74 39.46 52.65
C TYR A 73 -15.44 40.29 52.51
N SER A 74 -14.81 40.31 51.34
CA SER A 74 -13.64 41.16 51.08
C SER A 74 -13.99 42.66 51.23
N ASN A 75 -15.15 43.07 50.72
CA ASN A 75 -15.61 44.44 50.82
C ASN A 75 -15.82 44.87 52.26
N SER A 76 -16.36 44.00 53.17
CA SER A 76 -16.50 44.30 54.60
C SER A 76 -15.16 44.52 55.32
N ARG A 77 -14.06 43.92 54.82
CA ARG A 77 -12.73 44.04 55.42
C ARG A 77 -11.90 45.18 54.83
N PHE A 78 -11.99 45.43 53.55
CA PHE A 78 -11.17 46.40 52.81
C PHE A 78 -11.96 47.61 52.28
N GLY A 79 -13.31 47.61 52.39
CA GLY A 79 -14.18 48.72 52.01
C GLY A 79 -13.82 50.07 52.60
N PRO A 80 -13.52 50.18 53.87
CA PRO A 80 -13.10 51.45 54.50
C PRO A 80 -11.86 52.07 53.86
N PHE A 81 -10.86 51.22 53.49
CA PHE A 81 -9.64 51.64 52.79
C PHE A 81 -9.92 52.21 51.40
N PHE A 82 -10.87 51.65 50.66
CA PHE A 82 -11.25 52.14 49.34
C PHE A 82 -12.12 53.39 49.39
N GLN A 83 -12.90 53.62 50.47
CA GLN A 83 -13.65 54.84 50.71
C GLN A 83 -12.72 56.04 51.01
N GLU A 84 -11.64 55.86 51.73
CA GLU A 84 -10.67 56.90 51.97
C GLU A 84 -9.89 57.31 50.74
N LEU A 85 -9.70 56.39 49.74
CA LEU A 85 -9.08 56.68 48.44
C LEU A 85 -9.95 57.59 47.52
N GLY A 86 -11.24 57.81 47.84
CA GLY A 86 -12.17 58.84 47.34
C GLY A 86 -12.45 58.92 45.82
N ARG A 87 -11.74 58.15 44.99
CA ARG A 87 -11.76 58.29 43.53
C ARG A 87 -12.57 57.24 42.72
N PHE A 88 -13.13 56.26 43.40
CA PHE A 88 -13.81 55.12 42.72
C PHE A 88 -15.13 54.68 43.41
N VAL A 89 -15.92 55.61 43.95
CA VAL A 89 -17.22 55.31 44.50
C VAL A 89 -18.29 55.58 43.45
N PRO A 90 -18.78 54.57 42.68
CA PRO A 90 -19.91 54.80 41.81
C PRO A 90 -21.15 55.03 42.64
N SER A 91 -22.07 55.89 42.14
CA SER A 91 -23.41 56.02 42.74
C SER A 91 -24.14 54.66 42.65
N ASP A 92 -25.05 54.40 43.56
CA ASP A 92 -25.81 53.16 43.62
C ASP A 92 -26.56 52.86 42.31
N SER A 93 -27.06 53.88 41.66
CA SER A 93 -27.72 53.79 40.34
C SER A 93 -26.75 53.44 39.23
N ASP A 94 -25.53 54.01 39.26
CA ASP A 94 -24.52 53.77 38.22
C ASP A 94 -23.96 52.33 38.39
N TYR A 95 -23.80 51.88 39.63
CA TYR A 95 -23.36 50.48 39.92
C TYR A 95 -24.34 49.44 39.32
N VAL A 96 -25.65 49.59 39.62
CA VAL A 96 -26.68 48.68 39.11
C VAL A 96 -26.78 48.76 37.57
N THR A 97 -26.74 49.99 37.01
CA THR A 97 -26.80 50.20 35.57
C THR A 97 -25.61 49.60 34.85
N PHE A 98 -24.42 49.73 35.42
CA PHE A 98 -23.18 49.11 34.90
C PHE A 98 -23.29 47.58 34.90
N LEU A 99 -23.68 46.95 36.01
CA LEU A 99 -23.84 45.51 36.11
C LEU A 99 -24.92 45.00 35.16
N ALA A 100 -26.02 45.68 35.01
CA ALA A 100 -27.10 45.35 34.08
C ALA A 100 -26.63 45.43 32.64
N ALA A 101 -25.83 46.44 32.25
CA ALA A 101 -25.25 46.56 30.93
C ALA A 101 -24.31 45.38 30.62
N ILE A 102 -23.41 45.04 31.52
CA ILE A 102 -22.48 43.89 31.30
C ILE A 102 -23.24 42.56 31.26
N SER A 103 -24.23 42.37 32.12
CA SER A 103 -25.07 41.16 32.08
C SER A 103 -25.85 41.03 30.77
N SER A 104 -26.38 42.13 30.22
CA SER A 104 -27.07 42.20 28.93
C SER A 104 -26.12 41.83 27.79
N ILE A 105 -24.91 42.42 27.74
CA ILE A 105 -23.89 42.08 26.74
C ILE A 105 -23.56 40.59 26.82
N GLY A 106 -23.31 40.03 28.00
CA GLY A 106 -23.04 38.61 28.20
C GLY A 106 -24.18 37.72 27.65
N GLY A 107 -25.43 38.09 27.92
CA GLY A 107 -26.60 37.36 27.41
C GLY A 107 -26.70 37.39 25.86
N VAL A 108 -26.43 38.55 25.24
CA VAL A 108 -26.42 38.68 23.79
C VAL A 108 -25.31 37.84 23.16
N LEU A 109 -24.08 37.82 23.73
CA LEU A 109 -22.96 37.00 23.20
C LEU A 109 -23.27 35.50 23.29
N ILE A 110 -23.91 35.06 24.37
CA ILE A 110 -24.38 33.67 24.53
C ILE A 110 -25.43 33.33 23.46
N GLY A 111 -26.42 34.20 23.24
CA GLY A 111 -27.48 34.03 22.25
C GLY A 111 -26.92 33.97 20.81
N LEU A 112 -26.00 34.85 20.44
CA LEU A 112 -25.34 34.87 19.15
C LEU A 112 -24.53 33.57 18.88
N TYR A 113 -23.86 33.04 19.88
CA TYR A 113 -23.12 31.80 19.75
C TYR A 113 -24.05 30.59 19.48
N TYR A 114 -25.13 30.48 20.24
CA TYR A 114 -26.11 29.41 19.97
C TYR A 114 -26.80 29.54 18.63
N ALA A 115 -27.08 30.76 18.18
CA ALA A 115 -27.62 31.02 16.87
C ALA A 115 -26.62 30.59 15.78
N ALA A 116 -25.34 30.91 15.94
CA ALA A 116 -24.27 30.48 15.02
C ALA A 116 -24.15 28.95 14.93
N ILE A 117 -24.12 28.23 16.06
CA ILE A 117 -24.08 26.76 16.08
C ILE A 117 -25.35 26.17 15.42
N ALA A 118 -26.53 26.74 15.71
CA ALA A 118 -27.79 26.31 15.10
C ALA A 118 -27.77 26.47 13.57
N THR A 119 -27.19 27.56 13.08
CA THR A 119 -27.01 27.81 11.63
C THR A 119 -26.05 26.78 11.02
N VAL A 120 -24.89 26.52 11.63
CA VAL A 120 -23.95 25.45 11.20
C VAL A 120 -24.65 24.09 11.18
N GLY A 121 -25.37 23.77 12.27
CA GLY A 121 -26.13 22.53 12.41
C GLY A 121 -27.20 22.35 11.33
N SER A 122 -27.89 23.42 10.98
CA SER A 122 -28.94 23.37 9.94
C SER A 122 -28.39 23.37 8.52
N ALA A 123 -27.32 24.10 8.27
CA ALA A 123 -26.75 24.23 6.92
C ALA A 123 -25.97 22.99 6.49
N MET A 124 -25.05 22.49 7.33
CA MET A 124 -24.13 21.40 7.00
C MET A 124 -24.62 20.02 7.48
N TYR A 125 -25.33 19.98 8.61
CA TYR A 125 -25.63 18.74 9.32
C TYR A 125 -27.12 18.42 9.44
N ALA A 126 -28.00 19.08 8.68
CA ALA A 126 -29.46 18.83 8.70
C ALA A 126 -29.82 17.38 8.37
N LYS A 127 -29.01 16.74 7.49
CA LYS A 127 -29.19 15.35 7.03
C LYS A 127 -28.36 14.34 7.82
N VAL A 128 -27.65 14.77 8.86
CA VAL A 128 -26.68 13.95 9.60
C VAL A 128 -27.35 13.33 10.84
N PRO A 129 -27.05 12.05 11.18
CA PRO A 129 -27.56 11.40 12.39
C PRO A 129 -27.23 12.15 13.67
N SER A 130 -28.09 11.98 14.70
CA SER A 130 -28.01 12.66 16.01
C SER A 130 -26.65 12.54 16.68
N ASN A 131 -25.94 11.43 16.46
CA ASN A 131 -24.63 11.16 17.08
C ASN A 131 -23.54 12.18 16.70
N LEU A 132 -23.58 12.72 15.48
CA LEU A 132 -22.62 13.74 15.02
C LEU A 132 -22.99 15.10 15.59
N ARG A 133 -24.30 15.39 15.70
CA ARG A 133 -24.80 16.61 16.36
C ARG A 133 -24.43 16.66 17.83
N ASP A 134 -24.46 15.51 18.51
CA ASP A 134 -24.07 15.40 19.92
C ASP A 134 -22.58 15.66 20.13
N LEU A 135 -21.73 15.27 19.15
CA LEU A 135 -20.30 15.54 19.16
C LEU A 135 -19.99 17.04 18.94
N LEU A 136 -20.72 17.69 18.05
CA LEU A 136 -20.62 19.15 17.86
C LEU A 136 -21.02 19.90 19.12
N ALA A 137 -22.04 19.41 19.81
CA ALA A 137 -22.46 19.98 21.11
C ALA A 137 -21.47 19.73 22.26
N GLN A 138 -20.56 18.77 22.12
CA GLN A 138 -19.53 18.39 23.11
C GLN A 138 -18.17 19.09 22.88
N ASP A 139 -18.07 20.14 22.07
CA ASP A 139 -16.84 20.90 21.92
C ASP A 139 -16.38 21.46 23.27
N ARG A 140 -15.28 20.86 23.82
CA ARG A 140 -14.77 21.20 25.15
C ARG A 140 -14.35 22.66 25.26
N PHE A 141 -13.85 23.25 24.22
CA PHE A 141 -13.40 24.64 24.21
C PHE A 141 -14.60 25.59 24.19
N GLY A 142 -15.58 25.33 23.32
CA GLY A 142 -16.83 26.07 23.32
C GLY A 142 -17.52 26.04 24.68
N ILE A 143 -17.58 24.86 25.33
CA ILE A 143 -18.13 24.68 26.65
C ILE A 143 -17.39 25.51 27.72
N VAL A 144 -16.04 25.59 27.67
CA VAL A 144 -15.27 26.38 28.64
C VAL A 144 -15.53 27.87 28.49
N TYR A 145 -15.53 28.40 27.28
CA TYR A 145 -15.82 29.81 27.00
C TYR A 145 -17.26 30.16 27.35
N MET A 146 -18.20 29.29 27.03
CA MET A 146 -19.61 29.50 27.38
C MET A 146 -19.84 29.47 28.90
N ARG A 147 -19.17 28.61 29.65
CA ARG A 147 -19.19 28.59 31.10
C ARG A 147 -18.66 29.90 31.70
N PHE A 148 -17.60 30.43 31.12
CA PHE A 148 -17.05 31.71 31.57
C PHE A 148 -18.00 32.86 31.30
N LEU A 149 -18.58 32.98 30.09
CA LEU A 149 -19.58 34.00 29.78
C LEU A 149 -20.85 33.89 30.67
N SER A 150 -21.33 32.64 30.84
CA SER A 150 -22.45 32.37 31.76
C SER A 150 -22.12 32.74 33.20
N PHE A 151 -20.92 32.42 33.69
CA PHE A 151 -20.44 32.81 35.00
C PHE A 151 -20.42 34.34 35.16
N LEU A 152 -19.88 35.06 34.20
CA LEU A 152 -19.85 36.54 34.22
C LEU A 152 -21.27 37.14 34.30
N THR A 153 -22.18 36.64 33.46
CA THR A 153 -23.58 37.08 33.42
C THR A 153 -24.27 36.80 34.77
N TYR A 154 -24.11 35.57 35.32
CA TYR A 154 -24.70 35.19 36.60
C TYR A 154 -24.08 35.98 37.77
N LEU A 155 -22.77 36.24 37.73
CA LEU A 155 -22.09 37.03 38.74
C LEU A 155 -22.68 38.44 38.78
N CYS A 156 -22.87 39.09 37.64
CA CYS A 156 -23.50 40.42 37.56
C CYS A 156 -24.96 40.40 38.13
N LEU A 157 -25.75 39.38 37.75
CA LEU A 157 -27.12 39.22 38.25
C LEU A 157 -27.16 39.01 39.79
N VAL A 158 -26.27 38.17 40.35
CA VAL A 158 -26.19 37.94 41.79
C VAL A 158 -25.79 39.21 42.51
N LEU A 159 -24.83 39.98 41.99
CA LEU A 159 -24.42 41.26 42.57
C LEU A 159 -25.56 42.31 42.52
N ILE A 160 -26.37 42.35 41.46
CA ILE A 160 -27.57 43.18 41.37
C ILE A 160 -28.59 42.74 42.44
N CYS A 161 -28.85 41.42 42.56
CA CYS A 161 -29.75 40.89 43.60
C CYS A 161 -29.29 41.25 45.01
N LEU A 162 -28.00 41.15 45.35
CA LEU A 162 -27.44 41.58 46.63
C LEU A 162 -27.69 43.05 46.88
N ARG A 163 -27.50 43.90 45.87
CA ARG A 163 -27.79 45.35 46.02
C ARG A 163 -29.26 45.63 46.22
N LEU A 164 -30.15 44.97 45.49
CA LEU A 164 -31.59 45.07 45.66
C LEU A 164 -32.05 44.57 47.03
N SER A 165 -31.26 43.68 47.64
CA SER A 165 -31.51 43.21 49.05
C SER A 165 -30.87 44.09 50.14
N ASN A 166 -30.51 45.33 49.79
CA ASN A 166 -29.93 46.37 50.68
C ASN A 166 -28.54 46.04 51.26
N PHE A 167 -27.75 45.17 50.57
CA PHE A 167 -26.33 45.03 50.89
C PHE A 167 -25.51 46.17 50.22
N ASP A 168 -24.37 46.53 50.82
CA ASP A 168 -23.54 47.64 50.38
C ASP A 168 -22.92 47.33 48.95
N SER A 169 -22.71 48.41 48.20
CA SER A 169 -22.05 48.33 46.87
C SER A 169 -20.60 47.85 47.04
N ILE A 170 -20.17 46.87 46.25
CA ILE A 170 -18.85 46.27 46.32
C ILE A 170 -17.87 47.07 45.48
N TYR A 171 -16.94 47.82 46.06
CA TYR A 171 -16.03 48.77 45.39
C TYR A 171 -15.04 48.07 44.44
N ILE A 172 -14.66 46.83 44.73
CA ILE A 172 -13.72 46.05 43.93
C ILE A 172 -14.44 45.41 42.72
N ALA A 173 -15.76 45.28 42.73
CA ALA A 173 -16.51 44.56 41.68
C ALA A 173 -16.44 45.27 40.31
N PRO A 174 -16.65 46.58 40.12
CA PRO A 174 -16.61 47.21 38.80
C PRO A 174 -15.30 47.04 38.04
N PRO A 175 -14.11 47.30 38.62
CA PRO A 175 -12.86 47.05 37.86
C PRO A 175 -12.61 45.59 37.57
N LEU A 176 -12.95 44.68 38.48
CA LEU A 176 -12.81 43.24 38.25
C LEU A 176 -13.76 42.74 37.17
N ILE A 177 -15.00 43.21 37.14
CA ILE A 177 -15.99 42.83 36.13
C ILE A 177 -15.66 43.45 34.77
N THR A 178 -15.11 44.67 34.72
CA THR A 178 -14.62 45.29 33.50
C THR A 178 -13.50 44.47 32.87
N LEU A 179 -12.54 44.02 33.69
CA LEU A 179 -11.44 43.17 33.24
C LEU A 179 -11.98 41.82 32.78
N ALA A 180 -12.89 41.21 33.54
CA ALA A 180 -13.55 39.95 33.15
C ALA A 180 -14.40 40.10 31.90
N ALA A 181 -15.09 41.22 31.70
CA ALA A 181 -15.84 41.52 30.46
C ALA A 181 -14.92 41.66 29.26
N GLY A 182 -13.76 42.33 29.41
CA GLY A 182 -12.74 42.37 28.38
C GLY A 182 -12.23 41.01 27.98
N VAL A 183 -11.95 40.11 28.93
CA VAL A 183 -11.62 38.71 28.67
C VAL A 183 -12.80 37.99 28.02
N GLY A 184 -14.06 38.31 28.40
CA GLY A 184 -15.27 37.75 27.79
C GLY A 184 -15.41 38.10 26.32
N VAL A 185 -15.16 39.35 25.93
CA VAL A 185 -15.16 39.79 24.53
C VAL A 185 -14.05 39.07 23.73
N PHE A 186 -12.85 39.00 24.27
CA PHE A 186 -11.76 38.27 23.65
C PHE A 186 -12.07 36.76 23.47
N ALA A 187 -12.67 36.16 24.52
CA ALA A 187 -13.15 34.79 24.47
C ALA A 187 -14.21 34.59 23.38
N PHE A 188 -15.13 35.55 23.19
CA PHE A 188 -16.13 35.49 22.14
C PHE A 188 -15.52 35.58 20.73
N VAL A 189 -14.53 36.42 20.51
CA VAL A 189 -13.80 36.49 19.24
C VAL A 189 -13.14 35.13 18.92
N ARG A 190 -12.48 34.52 19.92
CA ARG A 190 -11.92 33.17 19.80
C ARG A 190 -12.99 32.11 19.54
N LEU A 191 -14.14 32.24 20.16
CA LEU A 191 -15.27 31.35 19.94
C LEU A 191 -15.81 31.48 18.52
N GLY A 192 -15.92 32.69 17.98
CA GLY A 192 -16.29 32.96 16.59
C GLY A 192 -15.32 32.32 15.59
N GLN A 193 -14.00 32.48 15.80
CA GLN A 193 -12.98 31.75 15.00
C GLN A 193 -13.20 30.23 15.06
N ARG A 194 -13.53 29.70 16.22
CA ARG A 194 -13.78 28.26 16.39
C ARG A 194 -15.03 27.78 15.63
N VAL A 195 -16.07 28.57 15.56
CA VAL A 195 -17.28 28.26 14.78
C VAL A 195 -16.92 28.11 13.29
N PHE A 196 -16.06 28.95 12.76
CA PHE A 196 -15.58 28.80 11.38
C PHE A 196 -14.81 27.48 11.17
N HIS A 197 -14.01 27.03 12.13
CA HIS A 197 -13.36 25.72 12.05
C HIS A 197 -14.35 24.54 12.09
N LEU A 198 -15.55 24.72 12.67
CA LEU A 198 -16.59 23.68 12.63
C LEU A 198 -17.25 23.53 11.24
N PHE A 199 -17.09 24.51 10.35
CA PHE A 199 -17.49 24.39 8.94
C PHE A 199 -16.50 23.54 8.14
N ASP A 200 -15.26 23.33 8.63
CA ASP A 200 -14.27 22.51 7.97
C ASP A 200 -14.36 21.06 8.50
N PRO A 201 -14.90 20.12 7.69
CA PRO A 201 -15.01 18.72 8.08
C PRO A 201 -13.65 18.07 8.41
N THR A 202 -12.56 18.62 7.86
CA THR A 202 -11.22 18.07 8.04
C THR A 202 -10.70 18.33 9.46
N GLU A 203 -10.83 19.56 9.93
CA GLU A 203 -10.47 19.92 11.31
C GLU A 203 -11.29 19.10 12.35
N PHE A 204 -12.55 18.84 12.02
CA PHE A 204 -13.43 18.04 12.86
C PHE A 204 -12.97 16.58 13.00
N SER A 205 -12.31 16.00 12.01
CA SER A 205 -11.83 14.63 12.06
C SER A 205 -10.66 14.41 13.05
N THR A 206 -9.86 15.45 13.34
CA THR A 206 -8.68 15.36 14.23
C THR A 206 -9.01 14.87 15.63
N PRO A 207 -9.93 15.50 16.39
CA PRO A 207 -10.28 15.04 17.74
C PRO A 207 -10.91 13.65 17.74
N ILE A 208 -11.56 13.25 16.65
CA ILE A 208 -12.17 11.91 16.50
C ILE A 208 -11.06 10.86 16.43
N PHE A 209 -10.03 11.06 15.58
CA PHE A 209 -8.88 10.16 15.50
C PHE A 209 -8.08 10.13 16.81
N GLU A 210 -7.87 11.26 17.49
CA GLU A 210 -7.22 11.28 18.80
C GLU A 210 -8.02 10.48 19.84
N GLN A 211 -9.34 10.59 19.82
CA GLN A 211 -10.19 9.81 20.73
C GLN A 211 -10.08 8.31 20.42
N LEU A 212 -10.10 7.92 19.15
CA LEU A 212 -9.94 6.54 18.71
C LEU A 212 -8.57 5.99 19.12
N GLU A 213 -7.50 6.76 18.94
CA GLU A 213 -6.14 6.40 19.37
C GLU A 213 -6.07 6.21 20.89
N ARG A 214 -6.64 7.12 21.67
CA ARG A 214 -6.68 6.98 23.14
C ARG A 214 -7.38 5.70 23.57
N ARG A 215 -8.49 5.31 22.90
CA ARG A 215 -9.23 4.07 23.21
C ARG A 215 -8.43 2.83 22.85
N MET A 216 -7.78 2.85 21.69
CA MET A 216 -6.87 1.78 21.24
C MET A 216 -5.70 1.61 22.23
N VAL A 217 -4.99 2.69 22.57
CA VAL A 217 -3.84 2.64 23.49
C VAL A 217 -4.27 2.18 24.88
N ALA A 218 -5.49 2.48 25.32
CA ALA A 218 -5.99 2.08 26.63
C ALA A 218 -6.10 0.56 26.82
N VAL A 219 -6.30 -0.21 25.75
CA VAL A 219 -6.41 -1.68 25.79
C VAL A 219 -5.09 -2.39 25.57
N THR A 220 -3.99 -1.67 25.27
CA THR A 220 -2.66 -2.26 25.12
C THR A 220 -2.06 -2.68 26.46
N VAL A 221 -1.17 -3.67 26.44
CA VAL A 221 -0.46 -4.20 27.62
C VAL A 221 0.31 -3.16 28.43
N ALA A 222 0.61 -2.01 27.83
CA ALA A 222 1.26 -0.89 28.52
C ALA A 222 0.38 -0.22 29.59
N LYS A 223 -0.93 -0.48 29.62
CA LYS A 223 -1.90 0.17 30.50
C LYS A 223 -2.37 -0.75 31.64
N LEU A 224 -2.83 -0.15 32.73
CA LEU A 224 -3.14 -0.85 33.97
C LEU A 224 -4.32 -1.85 33.84
N ARG A 225 -5.30 -1.57 32.97
CA ARG A 225 -6.55 -2.34 32.84
C ARG A 225 -6.59 -3.25 31.60
N TRP A 226 -5.45 -3.54 31.01
CA TRP A 226 -5.39 -4.31 29.78
C TRP A 226 -5.96 -5.74 29.86
N ARG A 227 -6.04 -6.32 31.08
CA ARG A 227 -6.62 -7.64 31.36
C ARG A 227 -8.11 -7.61 31.72
N ASP A 228 -8.69 -6.44 31.91
CA ASP A 228 -10.09 -6.29 32.32
C ASP A 228 -10.99 -6.38 31.08
N GLU A 229 -11.66 -7.51 30.91
CA GLU A 229 -12.56 -7.77 29.77
C GLU A 229 -13.67 -6.73 29.64
N SER A 230 -14.22 -6.29 30.78
CA SER A 230 -15.29 -5.28 30.81
C SER A 230 -14.78 -3.93 30.32
N PHE A 231 -13.56 -3.57 30.69
CA PHE A 231 -12.92 -2.36 30.23
C PHE A 231 -12.59 -2.43 28.75
N GLN A 232 -12.06 -3.58 28.27
CA GLN A 232 -11.79 -3.81 26.85
C GLN A 232 -13.07 -3.68 26.01
N TYR A 233 -14.16 -4.32 26.45
CA TYR A 233 -15.46 -4.23 25.78
C TYR A 233 -16.01 -2.80 25.75
N HIS A 234 -15.90 -2.07 26.88
CA HIS A 234 -16.27 -0.67 26.92
C HIS A 234 -15.44 0.18 25.96
N ALA A 235 -14.11 -0.04 25.91
CA ALA A 235 -13.23 0.66 24.98
C ALA A 235 -13.60 0.36 23.52
N TYR A 236 -13.91 -0.92 23.21
CA TYR A 236 -14.44 -1.33 21.90
C TYR A 236 -15.72 -0.57 21.56
N LYS A 237 -16.72 -0.57 22.45
CA LYS A 237 -18.00 0.11 22.18
C LYS A 237 -17.85 1.62 21.98
N GLN A 238 -16.93 2.25 22.68
CA GLN A 238 -16.61 3.67 22.44
C GLN A 238 -15.87 3.87 21.11
N ALA A 239 -14.94 2.99 20.75
CA ALA A 239 -14.26 3.02 19.47
C ALA A 239 -15.24 2.78 18.30
N GLU A 240 -16.16 1.81 18.44
CA GLU A 240 -17.23 1.52 17.48
C GLU A 240 -18.07 2.75 17.18
N LYS A 241 -18.50 3.47 18.23
CA LYS A 241 -19.23 4.75 18.07
C LYS A 241 -18.38 5.80 17.35
N THR A 242 -17.10 5.89 17.68
CA THR A 242 -16.18 6.84 17.05
C THR A 242 -15.98 6.52 15.57
N VAL A 243 -15.84 5.23 15.22
CA VAL A 243 -15.75 4.77 13.82
C VAL A 243 -17.03 5.05 13.06
N ALA A 244 -18.20 4.82 13.67
CA ALA A 244 -19.50 5.14 13.03
C ALA A 244 -19.62 6.64 12.69
N VAL A 245 -19.02 7.52 13.49
CA VAL A 245 -18.94 8.95 13.18
C VAL A 245 -18.04 9.22 11.97
N LEU A 246 -16.88 8.54 11.87
CA LEU A 246 -16.01 8.66 10.69
C LEU A 246 -16.68 8.15 9.41
N GLU A 247 -17.42 7.05 9.50
CA GLU A 247 -18.24 6.54 8.38
C GLU A 247 -19.31 7.55 7.96
N THR A 248 -19.99 8.17 8.91
CA THR A 248 -20.97 9.20 8.62
C THR A 248 -20.34 10.44 7.98
N LEU A 249 -19.14 10.83 8.45
CA LEU A 249 -18.37 11.93 7.88
C LEU A 249 -17.93 11.59 6.44
N ARG A 250 -17.44 10.36 6.20
CA ARG A 250 -17.17 9.86 4.85
C ARG A 250 -18.39 9.98 3.94
N ASP A 251 -19.55 9.48 4.40
CA ASP A 251 -20.77 9.49 3.60
C ASP A 251 -21.24 10.92 3.27
N LEU A 252 -21.04 11.87 4.20
CA LEU A 252 -21.28 13.30 3.95
C LEU A 252 -20.35 13.83 2.86
N LEU A 253 -19.04 13.59 3.01
CA LEU A 253 -18.03 14.05 2.06
C LEU A 253 -18.23 13.45 0.66
N LEU A 254 -18.75 12.23 0.57
CA LEU A 254 -19.05 11.56 -0.71
C LEU A 254 -20.31 12.13 -1.39
N LYS A 255 -21.29 12.62 -0.62
CA LYS A 255 -22.55 13.16 -1.17
C LYS A 255 -22.41 14.58 -1.68
N GLU A 256 -21.60 15.39 -1.04
CA GLU A 256 -21.44 16.81 -1.33
C GLU A 256 -20.28 17.00 -2.31
N GLN A 257 -20.56 17.25 -3.59
CA GLN A 257 -19.53 17.34 -4.64
C GLN A 257 -18.40 18.34 -4.34
N HIS A 258 -18.73 19.48 -3.71
CA HIS A 258 -17.72 20.48 -3.35
C HIS A 258 -16.75 20.03 -2.23
N LEU A 259 -17.06 18.97 -1.51
CA LEU A 259 -16.22 18.38 -0.45
C LEU A 259 -15.43 17.15 -0.90
N ASN A 260 -15.64 16.67 -2.13
CA ASN A 260 -14.98 15.47 -2.66
C ASN A 260 -13.47 15.64 -2.89
N GLY A 261 -12.97 16.87 -2.97
CA GLY A 261 -11.56 17.18 -3.20
C GLY A 261 -10.70 17.07 -1.92
N THR A 262 -10.08 18.19 -1.56
CA THR A 262 -9.13 18.28 -0.42
C THR A 262 -9.69 17.74 0.91
N PRO A 263 -10.96 18.01 1.30
CA PRO A 263 -11.46 17.49 2.58
C PRO A 263 -11.50 15.96 2.65
N LEU A 264 -11.90 15.31 1.57
CA LEU A 264 -11.93 13.84 1.51
C LEU A 264 -10.51 13.25 1.49
N LEU A 265 -9.58 13.89 0.77
CA LEU A 265 -8.15 13.50 0.76
C LEU A 265 -7.53 13.59 2.16
N GLU A 266 -7.81 14.65 2.89
CA GLU A 266 -7.28 14.83 4.23
C GLU A 266 -7.83 13.79 5.21
N LEU A 267 -9.12 13.47 5.11
CA LEU A 267 -9.70 12.35 5.86
C LEU A 267 -9.01 11.03 5.52
N SER A 268 -8.74 10.77 4.23
CA SER A 268 -8.02 9.60 3.76
C SER A 268 -6.59 9.55 4.32
N ALA A 269 -5.85 10.66 4.28
CA ALA A 269 -4.49 10.75 4.81
C ALA A 269 -4.43 10.50 6.33
N ARG A 270 -5.37 11.07 7.10
CA ARG A 270 -5.50 10.84 8.54
C ARG A 270 -5.87 9.39 8.85
N THR A 271 -6.77 8.81 8.06
CA THR A 271 -7.14 7.39 8.18
C THR A 271 -5.93 6.49 7.92
N THR A 272 -5.15 6.76 6.89
CA THR A 272 -3.92 6.04 6.58
C THR A 272 -2.93 6.10 7.74
N ARG A 273 -2.67 7.31 8.27
CA ARG A 273 -1.79 7.50 9.42
C ARG A 273 -2.28 6.71 10.65
N PHE A 274 -3.57 6.72 10.90
CA PHE A 274 -4.17 5.97 12.01
C PHE A 274 -4.04 4.45 11.80
N LEU A 275 -4.34 3.93 10.60
CA LEU A 275 -4.21 2.51 10.29
C LEU A 275 -2.77 2.00 10.44
N ILE A 276 -1.79 2.80 10.01
CA ILE A 276 -0.36 2.49 10.19
C ILE A 276 -0.01 2.43 11.69
N LEU A 277 -0.46 3.41 12.47
CA LEU A 277 -0.25 3.44 13.92
C LEU A 277 -0.93 2.25 14.62
N TYR A 278 -2.19 1.97 14.24
CA TYR A 278 -2.96 0.85 14.76
C TYR A 278 -2.25 -0.47 14.51
N ARG A 279 -1.77 -0.69 13.29
CA ARG A 279 -1.03 -1.90 12.93
C ARG A 279 0.22 -2.09 13.81
N GLY A 280 0.93 -1.01 14.11
CA GLY A 280 2.08 -1.04 15.03
C GLY A 280 1.70 -1.36 16.48
N LYS A 281 0.47 -1.03 16.92
CA LYS A 281 0.00 -1.27 18.29
C LYS A 281 -0.80 -2.56 18.46
N LYS A 282 -1.30 -3.15 17.39
CA LYS A 282 -2.15 -4.35 17.38
C LYS A 282 -1.48 -5.54 18.06
N ALA A 283 -0.17 -5.72 17.87
CA ALA A 283 0.61 -6.75 18.54
C ALA A 283 0.67 -6.61 20.08
N HIS A 284 0.35 -5.44 20.62
CA HIS A 284 0.30 -5.20 22.06
C HIS A 284 -1.12 -5.38 22.66
N ILE A 285 -2.10 -5.79 21.84
CA ILE A 285 -3.47 -6.08 22.29
C ILE A 285 -3.65 -7.60 22.30
N PRO A 286 -4.07 -8.20 23.41
CA PRO A 286 -4.30 -9.66 23.47
C PRO A 286 -5.23 -10.15 22.38
N THR A 287 -4.94 -11.32 21.78
CA THR A 287 -5.76 -11.87 20.69
C THR A 287 -7.17 -12.23 21.15
N ALA A 288 -7.30 -12.66 22.41
CA ALA A 288 -8.57 -12.95 23.06
C ALA A 288 -9.25 -11.71 23.68
N SER A 289 -8.72 -10.51 23.45
CA SER A 289 -9.28 -9.28 24.01
C SER A 289 -10.69 -9.02 23.52
N ARG A 290 -11.58 -8.56 24.43
CA ARG A 290 -12.92 -8.04 24.09
C ARG A 290 -12.91 -6.73 23.28
N TRP A 291 -11.74 -6.21 22.96
CA TRP A 291 -11.53 -5.19 21.94
C TRP A 291 -11.92 -5.69 20.55
N TYR A 292 -11.77 -6.99 20.30
CA TYR A 292 -12.14 -7.63 19.05
C TYR A 292 -13.56 -8.20 19.17
N PRO A 293 -14.51 -7.74 18.30
CA PRO A 293 -15.87 -8.25 18.32
C PRO A 293 -15.93 -9.71 17.85
N GLN A 294 -16.88 -10.44 18.40
CA GLN A 294 -17.24 -11.75 17.88
C GLN A 294 -18.22 -11.58 16.74
N ILE A 295 -17.92 -12.19 15.61
CA ILE A 295 -18.78 -12.25 14.43
C ILE A 295 -19.19 -13.71 14.19
N TYR A 296 -20.33 -13.89 13.56
CA TYR A 296 -20.74 -15.21 13.15
C TYR A 296 -19.96 -15.63 11.90
N ARG A 297 -19.21 -16.74 12.00
CA ARG A 297 -18.54 -17.36 10.86
C ARG A 297 -19.58 -17.95 9.90
N HIS A 298 -20.57 -18.65 10.46
CA HIS A 298 -21.70 -19.22 9.75
C HIS A 298 -22.96 -18.98 10.57
N ARG A 299 -24.08 -18.67 9.90
CA ARG A 299 -25.40 -18.55 10.54
C ARG A 299 -26.21 -19.82 10.39
N GLU A 300 -25.84 -20.66 9.43
CA GLU A 300 -26.54 -21.90 9.12
C GLU A 300 -26.00 -23.03 9.99
N TRP A 301 -26.89 -23.74 10.65
CA TRP A 301 -26.58 -24.86 11.56
C TRP A 301 -25.80 -26.02 10.87
N TYR A 302 -26.11 -26.30 9.60
CA TYR A 302 -25.46 -27.39 8.82
C TYR A 302 -24.00 -27.11 8.45
N ARG A 303 -23.49 -25.90 8.73
CA ARG A 303 -22.08 -25.51 8.58
C ARG A 303 -21.32 -25.57 9.91
N THR A 304 -21.97 -25.98 10.98
CA THR A 304 -21.34 -26.20 12.29
C THR A 304 -20.49 -27.47 12.19
N ASP A 305 -19.35 -27.49 12.90
CA ASP A 305 -18.47 -28.67 12.90
C ASP A 305 -19.16 -29.89 13.53
N ASP A 306 -18.77 -31.09 13.06
CA ASP A 306 -19.39 -32.37 13.45
C ASP A 306 -19.32 -32.59 14.96
N MET A 307 -18.27 -32.15 15.64
CA MET A 307 -18.12 -32.33 17.08
C MET A 307 -19.18 -31.54 17.87
N ARG A 308 -19.45 -30.28 17.47
CA ARG A 308 -20.48 -29.46 18.09
C ARG A 308 -21.88 -29.99 17.81
N LEU A 309 -22.06 -30.47 16.56
CA LEU A 309 -23.33 -31.13 16.18
C LEU A 309 -23.59 -32.39 17.01
N SER A 310 -22.58 -33.23 17.18
CA SER A 310 -22.67 -34.45 18.03
C SER A 310 -23.00 -34.07 19.47
N ILE A 311 -22.26 -33.13 20.07
CA ILE A 311 -22.53 -32.69 21.45
C ILE A 311 -23.96 -32.13 21.58
N ALA A 312 -24.42 -31.31 20.64
CA ALA A 312 -25.76 -30.72 20.70
C ALA A 312 -26.87 -31.81 20.60
N THR A 313 -26.68 -32.79 19.71
CA THR A 313 -27.61 -33.93 19.57
C THR A 313 -27.64 -34.82 20.78
N GLU A 314 -26.50 -35.11 21.40
CA GLU A 314 -26.40 -35.94 22.60
C GLU A 314 -26.94 -35.25 23.86
N THR A 315 -26.74 -33.94 23.98
CA THR A 315 -27.13 -33.18 25.18
C THR A 315 -28.52 -32.52 25.04
N GLY A 316 -29.14 -32.55 23.85
CA GLY A 316 -30.38 -31.84 23.58
C GLY A 316 -30.27 -30.32 23.66
N THR A 317 -29.07 -29.78 23.53
CA THR A 317 -28.83 -28.35 23.54
C THR A 317 -29.03 -27.72 22.13
N THR A 318 -29.24 -26.41 22.06
CA THR A 318 -29.33 -25.69 20.79
C THR A 318 -27.99 -25.69 20.04
N ILE A 319 -28.05 -25.82 18.71
CA ILE A 319 -26.88 -25.70 17.87
C ILE A 319 -26.63 -24.22 17.65
N ASP A 320 -25.68 -23.66 18.37
CA ASP A 320 -25.31 -22.25 18.24
C ASP A 320 -24.44 -22.03 17.00
N PRO A 321 -24.66 -20.93 16.26
CA PRO A 321 -23.82 -20.57 15.14
C PRO A 321 -22.35 -20.41 15.57
N GLN A 322 -21.43 -20.87 14.72
CA GLN A 322 -20.02 -20.73 15.00
C GLN A 322 -19.59 -19.25 14.96
N THR A 323 -19.03 -18.77 16.05
CA THR A 323 -18.47 -17.43 16.16
C THR A 323 -16.95 -17.44 16.02
N GLU A 324 -16.41 -16.40 15.41
CA GLU A 324 -14.98 -16.13 15.36
C GLU A 324 -14.69 -14.69 15.80
N VAL A 325 -13.45 -14.47 16.26
CA VAL A 325 -13.00 -13.14 16.69
C VAL A 325 -12.54 -12.34 15.46
N SER A 326 -13.23 -11.24 15.15
CA SER A 326 -12.83 -10.33 14.08
C SER A 326 -11.68 -9.45 14.54
N ARG A 327 -10.45 -9.85 14.18
CA ARG A 327 -9.24 -9.09 14.56
C ARG A 327 -9.01 -7.88 13.68
N ASP A 328 -9.53 -7.86 12.47
CA ASP A 328 -9.33 -6.81 11.48
C ASP A 328 -10.56 -5.85 11.39
N TRP A 329 -11.49 -5.92 12.37
CA TRP A 329 -12.75 -5.15 12.38
C TRP A 329 -12.56 -3.66 12.16
N LEU A 330 -11.45 -3.09 12.63
CA LEU A 330 -11.16 -1.66 12.55
C LEU A 330 -10.60 -1.31 11.17
N GLU A 331 -9.72 -2.16 10.65
CA GLU A 331 -9.18 -2.05 9.29
C GLU A 331 -10.31 -2.20 8.27
N ASP A 332 -11.18 -3.19 8.42
CA ASP A 332 -12.30 -3.47 7.51
C ASP A 332 -13.29 -2.29 7.43
N ARG A 333 -13.45 -1.54 8.51
CA ARG A 333 -14.33 -0.37 8.55
C ARG A 333 -13.69 0.91 8.07
N LEU A 334 -12.38 1.07 8.25
CA LEU A 334 -11.68 2.31 7.91
C LEU A 334 -11.03 2.29 6.53
N ALA A 335 -10.54 1.12 6.04
CA ALA A 335 -9.94 1.03 4.72
C ALA A 335 -10.86 1.47 3.57
N PRO A 336 -12.19 1.24 3.62
CA PRO A 336 -13.10 1.77 2.61
C PRO A 336 -13.04 3.29 2.42
N ILE A 337 -12.63 4.07 3.44
CA ILE A 337 -12.48 5.53 3.31
C ILE A 337 -11.40 5.86 2.25
N LEU A 338 -10.29 5.12 2.25
CA LEU A 338 -9.21 5.31 1.27
C LEU A 338 -9.68 4.95 -0.14
N LEU A 339 -10.38 3.84 -0.25
CA LEU A 339 -10.85 3.29 -1.53
C LEU A 339 -11.96 4.15 -2.15
N ASP A 340 -12.87 4.65 -1.35
CA ASP A 340 -13.95 5.53 -1.81
C ASP A 340 -13.40 6.91 -2.20
N CYS A 341 -12.39 7.41 -1.48
CA CYS A 341 -11.65 8.62 -1.86
C CYS A 341 -11.04 8.47 -3.26
N LEU A 342 -10.36 7.35 -3.53
CA LEU A 342 -9.82 7.05 -4.85
C LEU A 342 -10.92 7.01 -5.91
N ALA A 343 -11.98 6.23 -5.67
CA ALA A 343 -13.05 6.01 -6.62
C ALA A 343 -13.77 7.30 -7.03
N VAL A 344 -14.06 8.18 -6.05
CA VAL A 344 -14.73 9.46 -6.32
C VAL A 344 -13.85 10.40 -7.12
N ASN A 345 -12.55 10.52 -6.77
CA ASN A 345 -11.63 11.40 -7.49
C ASN A 345 -11.40 10.91 -8.93
N VAL A 346 -11.31 9.59 -9.15
CA VAL A 346 -11.26 9.02 -10.51
C VAL A 346 -12.54 9.31 -11.29
N ARG A 347 -13.71 9.11 -10.69
CA ARG A 347 -15.03 9.35 -11.33
C ARG A 347 -15.21 10.82 -11.71
N ASN A 348 -14.75 11.73 -10.86
CA ASN A 348 -14.86 13.19 -11.06
C ASN A 348 -13.71 13.77 -11.90
N SER A 349 -12.84 12.91 -12.47
CA SER A 349 -11.68 13.34 -13.26
C SER A 349 -10.69 14.27 -12.52
N GLN A 350 -10.64 14.15 -11.18
CA GLN A 350 -9.70 14.87 -10.31
C GLN A 350 -8.41 14.06 -10.15
N TRP A 351 -7.62 14.02 -11.21
CA TRP A 351 -6.49 13.07 -11.33
C TRP A 351 -5.39 13.29 -10.29
N GLU A 352 -5.02 14.53 -9.97
CA GLU A 352 -4.04 14.86 -8.94
C GLU A 352 -4.48 14.36 -7.56
N ASN A 353 -5.77 14.54 -7.25
CA ASN A 353 -6.34 14.01 -6.03
C ASN A 353 -6.38 12.49 -6.02
N ALA A 354 -6.65 11.86 -7.16
CA ALA A 354 -6.60 10.40 -7.30
C ALA A 354 -5.18 9.85 -7.07
N LEU A 355 -4.15 10.52 -7.58
CA LEU A 355 -2.74 10.17 -7.34
C LEU A 355 -2.38 10.28 -5.85
N THR A 356 -2.81 11.35 -5.18
CA THR A 356 -2.62 11.52 -3.72
C THR A 356 -3.37 10.45 -2.92
N ALA A 357 -4.57 10.07 -3.34
CA ALA A 357 -5.32 8.97 -2.72
C ALA A 357 -4.59 7.62 -2.90
N LEU A 358 -4.01 7.38 -4.08
CA LEU A 358 -3.18 6.18 -4.33
C LEU A 358 -1.93 6.15 -3.45
N GLU A 359 -1.29 7.31 -3.18
CA GLU A 359 -0.17 7.36 -2.22
C GLU A 359 -0.59 6.92 -0.80
N CYS A 360 -1.78 7.30 -0.37
CA CYS A 360 -2.32 6.85 0.91
C CYS A 360 -2.50 5.32 0.94
N ILE A 361 -3.07 4.75 -0.12
CA ILE A 361 -3.28 3.31 -0.28
C ILE A 361 -1.94 2.57 -0.35
N GLU A 362 -0.98 3.08 -1.13
CA GLU A 362 0.36 2.51 -1.25
C GLU A 362 1.09 2.46 0.09
N ARG A 363 1.10 3.57 0.85
CA ARG A 363 1.71 3.62 2.19
C ARG A 363 1.10 2.59 3.14
N TYR A 364 -0.22 2.42 3.09
CA TYR A 364 -0.90 1.42 3.90
C TYR A 364 -0.55 0.00 3.47
N ALA A 365 -0.64 -0.33 2.18
CA ALA A 365 -0.29 -1.64 1.64
C ALA A 365 1.18 -2.00 1.90
N THR A 366 2.10 -1.04 1.71
CA THR A 366 3.52 -1.21 2.02
C THR A 366 3.75 -1.50 3.51
N THR A 367 3.02 -0.83 4.40
CA THR A 367 3.10 -1.10 5.85
C THR A 367 2.62 -2.50 6.21
N LEU A 368 1.55 -2.99 5.57
CA LEU A 368 1.07 -4.37 5.75
C LEU A 368 2.14 -5.38 5.28
N ALA A 369 2.72 -5.16 4.11
CA ALA A 369 3.80 -5.99 3.58
C ALA A 369 5.03 -5.99 4.49
N ALA A 370 5.48 -4.82 4.99
CA ALA A 370 6.59 -4.70 5.93
C ALA A 370 6.36 -5.50 7.23
N ARG A 371 5.11 -5.73 7.61
CA ARG A 371 4.71 -6.57 8.75
C ARG A 371 4.46 -8.04 8.36
N GLY A 372 4.88 -8.45 7.17
CA GLY A 372 4.71 -9.82 6.69
C GLY A 372 3.27 -10.21 6.36
N ARG A 373 2.39 -9.24 6.07
CA ARG A 373 0.97 -9.49 5.72
C ARG A 373 0.71 -9.11 4.27
N ALA A 374 1.40 -9.83 3.35
CA ALA A 374 1.22 -9.62 1.92
C ALA A 374 -0.21 -9.97 1.45
N ASP A 375 -0.87 -10.93 2.11
CA ASP A 375 -2.27 -11.29 1.89
C ASP A 375 -3.24 -10.11 2.11
N SER A 376 -3.08 -9.40 3.23
CA SER A 376 -3.89 -8.22 3.53
C SER A 376 -3.56 -7.06 2.59
N ALA A 377 -2.28 -6.87 2.24
CA ALA A 377 -1.86 -5.85 1.28
C ALA A 377 -2.41 -6.14 -0.14
N LEU A 378 -2.41 -7.40 -0.56
CA LEU A 378 -3.04 -7.85 -1.81
C LEU A 378 -4.54 -7.53 -1.83
N ALA A 379 -5.26 -7.79 -0.74
CA ALA A 379 -6.68 -7.49 -0.66
C ALA A 379 -6.97 -5.98 -0.85
N VAL A 380 -6.16 -5.12 -0.24
CA VAL A 380 -6.24 -3.65 -0.42
C VAL A 380 -5.96 -3.27 -1.88
N PHE A 381 -4.91 -3.84 -2.48
CA PHE A 381 -4.56 -3.60 -3.89
C PHE A 381 -5.67 -4.04 -4.83
N GLN A 382 -6.22 -5.25 -4.66
CA GLN A 382 -7.31 -5.77 -5.48
C GLN A 382 -8.58 -4.90 -5.38
N GLN A 383 -8.90 -4.43 -4.18
CA GLN A 383 -10.03 -3.52 -3.98
C GLN A 383 -9.78 -2.16 -4.65
N ALA A 384 -8.55 -1.61 -4.57
CA ALA A 384 -8.18 -0.38 -5.26
C ALA A 384 -8.32 -0.54 -6.78
N CYS A 385 -7.84 -1.65 -7.35
CA CYS A 385 -8.03 -1.97 -8.77
C CYS A 385 -9.52 -2.03 -9.15
N ALA A 386 -10.31 -2.78 -8.39
CA ALA A 386 -11.75 -2.93 -8.66
C ALA A 386 -12.49 -1.59 -8.61
N ARG A 387 -12.21 -0.75 -7.60
CA ARG A 387 -12.80 0.58 -7.47
C ARG A 387 -12.37 1.53 -8.59
N THR A 388 -11.12 1.47 -9.02
CA THR A 388 -10.61 2.28 -10.14
C THR A 388 -11.30 1.88 -11.44
N ILE A 389 -11.38 0.59 -11.74
CA ILE A 389 -12.06 0.06 -12.94
C ILE A 389 -13.54 0.47 -12.95
N ASP A 390 -14.24 0.31 -11.83
CA ASP A 390 -15.67 0.67 -11.73
C ASP A 390 -15.89 2.17 -11.90
N ALA A 391 -15.04 3.00 -11.27
CA ALA A 391 -15.11 4.44 -11.41
C ALA A 391 -14.85 4.92 -12.86
N MET A 392 -13.96 4.25 -13.59
CA MET A 392 -13.66 4.58 -15.00
C MET A 392 -14.78 4.18 -15.99
N LYS A 393 -15.62 3.19 -15.65
CA LYS A 393 -16.76 2.81 -16.47
C LYS A 393 -17.87 3.88 -16.50
N HIS A 394 -17.94 4.71 -15.47
CA HIS A 394 -18.97 5.72 -15.29
C HIS A 394 -18.35 7.10 -15.02
N PRO A 395 -17.61 7.69 -15.98
CA PRO A 395 -17.04 9.01 -15.80
C PRO A 395 -18.16 10.06 -15.74
N SER A 396 -17.99 11.08 -14.92
CA SER A 396 -18.91 12.22 -14.83
C SER A 396 -18.83 13.13 -16.07
N ASP A 397 -17.66 13.18 -16.71
CA ASP A 397 -17.44 13.93 -17.94
C ASP A 397 -17.20 13.02 -19.14
N ALA A 398 -17.82 13.38 -20.28
CA ALA A 398 -17.80 12.60 -21.51
C ALA A 398 -16.44 12.57 -22.25
N SER A 399 -15.35 13.11 -21.65
CA SER A 399 -14.02 13.05 -22.22
C SER A 399 -13.48 11.61 -22.17
N GLN A 400 -13.69 10.86 -23.25
CA GLN A 400 -13.15 9.50 -23.41
C GLN A 400 -11.62 9.50 -23.70
N SER A 401 -10.99 10.68 -23.89
CA SER A 401 -9.58 10.75 -24.21
C SER A 401 -8.71 10.33 -23.02
N GLU A 402 -7.70 9.50 -23.27
CA GLU A 402 -6.65 9.22 -22.32
C GLU A 402 -5.80 10.48 -22.13
N THR A 403 -5.72 10.97 -20.90
CA THR A 403 -4.84 12.08 -20.54
C THR A 403 -3.61 11.54 -19.83
N ILE A 404 -2.50 12.31 -19.80
CA ILE A 404 -1.28 11.91 -19.10
C ILE A 404 -1.56 11.64 -17.60
N GLN A 405 -2.50 12.36 -17.01
CA GLN A 405 -2.89 12.13 -15.61
C GLN A 405 -3.62 10.79 -15.42
N LYS A 406 -4.49 10.39 -16.36
CA LYS A 406 -5.13 9.05 -16.33
C LYS A 406 -4.07 7.94 -16.42
N VAL A 407 -3.10 8.11 -17.33
CA VAL A 407 -1.98 7.18 -17.48
C VAL A 407 -1.16 7.13 -16.19
N GLY A 408 -0.90 8.28 -15.55
CA GLY A 408 -0.24 8.37 -14.26
C GLY A 408 -0.97 7.61 -13.14
N VAL A 409 -2.30 7.61 -13.13
CA VAL A 409 -3.11 6.81 -12.17
C VAL A 409 -2.89 5.31 -12.39
N ALA A 410 -2.89 4.84 -13.63
CA ALA A 410 -2.62 3.42 -13.93
C ALA A 410 -1.19 3.02 -13.54
N GLU A 411 -0.23 3.89 -13.84
CA GLU A 411 1.18 3.70 -13.49
C GLU A 411 1.38 3.61 -11.98
N ARG A 412 0.79 4.55 -11.22
CA ARG A 412 0.91 4.58 -9.76
C ARG A 412 0.21 3.40 -9.10
N LEU A 413 -0.97 3.03 -9.59
CA LEU A 413 -1.67 1.84 -9.10
C LEU A 413 -0.82 0.58 -9.31
N ALA A 414 -0.24 0.43 -10.50
CA ALA A 414 0.62 -0.69 -10.83
C ALA A 414 1.98 -0.69 -10.09
N ALA A 415 2.41 0.43 -9.51
CA ALA A 415 3.62 0.53 -8.70
C ALA A 415 3.44 -0.03 -7.26
N ILE A 416 2.22 -0.13 -6.75
CA ILE A 416 1.95 -0.61 -5.37
C ILE A 416 2.58 -1.99 -5.10
N PRO A 417 2.45 -3.02 -5.94
CA PRO A 417 3.11 -4.30 -5.73
C PRO A 417 4.65 -4.22 -5.71
N ILE A 418 5.25 -3.25 -6.40
CA ILE A 418 6.71 -3.04 -6.39
C ILE A 418 7.14 -2.61 -4.98
N THR A 419 6.47 -1.60 -4.41
CA THR A 419 6.78 -1.13 -3.05
C THR A 419 6.50 -2.18 -1.98
N MET A 420 5.44 -3.01 -2.16
CA MET A 420 5.17 -4.17 -1.31
C MET A 420 6.31 -5.20 -1.36
N SER A 421 6.82 -5.52 -2.55
CA SER A 421 7.91 -6.47 -2.71
C SER A 421 9.21 -5.98 -2.08
N ILE A 422 9.51 -4.67 -2.20
CA ILE A 422 10.67 -4.04 -1.56
C ILE A 422 10.56 -4.09 -0.03
N ALA A 423 9.38 -3.82 0.52
CA ALA A 423 9.15 -3.89 1.96
C ALA A 423 9.32 -5.30 2.52
N LEU A 424 8.83 -6.32 1.81
CA LEU A 424 9.04 -7.72 2.17
C LEU A 424 10.50 -8.14 2.03
N ARG A 425 11.18 -7.67 0.98
CA ARG A 425 12.63 -7.88 0.82
C ARG A 425 13.39 -7.36 2.04
N GLN A 426 13.17 -6.10 2.42
CA GLN A 426 13.84 -5.49 3.59
C GLN A 426 13.58 -6.28 4.88
N ARG A 427 12.36 -6.78 5.05
CA ARG A 427 12.01 -7.65 6.17
C ARG A 427 12.87 -8.92 6.18
N TYR A 428 12.97 -9.62 5.07
CA TYR A 428 13.66 -10.91 4.97
C TYR A 428 15.19 -10.77 4.94
N GLU A 429 15.73 -9.68 4.39
CA GLU A 429 17.16 -9.36 4.49
C GLU A 429 17.59 -9.12 5.95
N SER A 430 16.71 -8.51 6.75
CA SER A 430 16.97 -8.24 8.18
C SER A 430 16.60 -9.39 9.10
N PHE A 431 16.00 -10.47 8.59
CA PHE A 431 15.55 -11.59 9.40
C PHE A 431 16.77 -12.32 10.00
N ARG A 432 16.73 -12.56 11.33
CA ARG A 432 17.73 -13.37 12.05
C ARG A 432 16.98 -14.27 13.01
N ARG A 433 17.02 -15.58 12.71
CA ARG A 433 16.36 -16.61 13.54
C ARG A 433 16.80 -16.56 14.98
N LYS A 434 18.11 -16.39 15.23
CA LYS A 434 18.71 -16.33 16.57
C LYS A 434 18.08 -15.23 17.43
N ASP A 435 17.81 -14.06 16.85
CA ASP A 435 17.21 -12.93 17.58
C ASP A 435 15.78 -13.22 18.01
N ILE A 436 15.01 -13.88 17.13
CA ILE A 436 13.62 -14.24 17.44
C ILE A 436 13.57 -15.36 18.48
N ILE A 437 14.41 -16.38 18.35
CA ILE A 437 14.51 -17.46 19.34
C ILE A 437 14.92 -16.89 20.70
N ALA A 438 15.95 -16.05 20.76
CA ALA A 438 16.38 -15.43 22.00
C ALA A 438 15.24 -14.61 22.66
N ARG A 439 14.43 -13.92 21.86
CA ARG A 439 13.24 -13.20 22.36
C ARG A 439 12.16 -14.14 22.87
N ILE A 440 11.95 -15.29 22.22
CA ILE A 440 11.00 -16.33 22.67
C ILE A 440 11.49 -16.99 23.96
N GLU A 441 12.78 -17.32 24.06
CA GLU A 441 13.40 -17.89 25.25
C GLU A 441 13.36 -16.93 26.46
N ALA A 442 13.42 -15.63 26.21
CA ALA A 442 13.29 -14.59 27.23
C ALA A 442 11.87 -14.39 27.76
N ILE A 443 10.87 -15.08 27.20
CA ILE A 443 9.48 -14.98 27.64
C ILE A 443 9.29 -15.68 28.98
N ASP A 444 8.68 -15.00 29.93
CA ASP A 444 8.04 -15.65 31.05
C ASP A 444 6.64 -16.11 30.67
N TRP A 445 6.52 -17.39 30.33
CA TRP A 445 5.26 -17.99 29.86
C TRP A 445 4.14 -17.94 30.90
N SER A 446 4.47 -17.74 32.19
CA SER A 446 3.49 -17.53 33.25
C SER A 446 2.92 -16.13 33.29
N ASN A 447 3.60 -15.16 32.67
CA ASN A 447 3.24 -13.75 32.69
C ASN A 447 2.92 -13.23 31.28
N PRO A 448 1.66 -13.18 30.88
CA PRO A 448 1.28 -12.74 29.52
C PRO A 448 1.81 -11.36 29.12
N SER A 449 2.14 -10.48 30.08
CA SER A 449 2.67 -9.16 29.74
C SER A 449 4.08 -9.20 29.10
N THR A 450 4.83 -10.29 29.26
CA THR A 450 6.18 -10.41 28.72
C THR A 450 6.15 -10.63 27.21
N TYR A 451 5.33 -11.54 26.72
CA TYR A 451 5.27 -11.81 25.29
C TYR A 451 4.57 -10.71 24.47
N TYR A 452 3.57 -10.01 25.02
CA TYR A 452 3.01 -8.84 24.35
C TYR A 452 3.97 -7.66 24.26
N ARG A 453 4.93 -7.53 25.21
CA ARG A 453 5.97 -6.50 25.16
C ARG A 453 7.15 -6.87 24.28
N ALA A 454 7.34 -8.13 24.00
CA ALA A 454 8.44 -8.62 23.19
C ALA A 454 8.39 -8.15 21.72
N GLY A 455 7.24 -7.62 21.26
CA GLY A 455 7.11 -7.02 19.92
C GLY A 455 7.08 -8.02 18.78
N PHE A 456 6.53 -9.22 19.00
CA PHE A 456 6.29 -10.20 17.95
C PHE A 456 5.17 -9.74 17.02
N ASP A 457 5.18 -10.25 15.79
CA ASP A 457 4.04 -10.07 14.91
C ASP A 457 2.82 -10.85 15.42
N ASP A 458 1.64 -10.42 15.02
CA ASP A 458 0.36 -10.90 15.55
C ASP A 458 0.14 -12.41 15.36
N TYR A 459 0.68 -13.01 14.30
CA TYR A 459 0.57 -14.44 14.05
C TYR A 459 1.51 -15.29 14.93
N VAL A 460 2.73 -14.81 15.21
CA VAL A 460 3.64 -15.43 16.19
C VAL A 460 3.06 -15.32 17.58
N LEU A 461 2.54 -14.13 17.92
CA LEU A 461 1.90 -13.86 19.21
C LEU A 461 0.69 -14.78 19.44
N SER A 462 -0.14 -15.02 18.42
CA SER A 462 -1.27 -15.96 18.51
C SER A 462 -0.81 -17.38 18.81
N GLN A 463 0.31 -17.80 18.26
CA GLN A 463 0.88 -19.12 18.53
C GLN A 463 1.43 -19.20 19.97
N ILE A 464 2.09 -18.15 20.44
CA ILE A 464 2.57 -18.07 21.82
C ILE A 464 1.38 -18.17 22.80
N GLU A 465 0.29 -17.44 22.53
CA GLU A 465 -0.93 -17.51 23.34
C GLU A 465 -1.57 -18.89 23.31
N TYR A 466 -1.51 -19.62 22.19
CA TYR A 466 -1.98 -20.98 22.07
C TYR A 466 -1.11 -21.96 22.88
N LEU A 467 0.20 -21.76 22.91
CA LEU A 467 1.14 -22.64 23.61
C LEU A 467 1.21 -22.38 25.12
N ALA A 468 0.97 -21.16 25.58
CA ALA A 468 1.06 -20.80 27.01
C ALA A 468 0.17 -21.63 27.93
N PRO A 469 -1.12 -21.95 27.60
CA PRO A 469 -1.94 -22.84 28.41
C PRO A 469 -1.39 -24.27 28.55
N ARG A 470 -0.68 -24.79 27.52
CA ARG A 470 -0.04 -26.10 27.58
C ARG A 470 1.03 -26.15 28.66
N LEU A 471 1.92 -25.15 28.69
CA LEU A 471 2.93 -25.05 29.73
C LEU A 471 2.33 -24.85 31.11
N ALA A 472 1.24 -24.06 31.21
CA ALA A 472 0.52 -23.88 32.47
C ALA A 472 -0.08 -25.23 32.97
N PHE A 473 -0.60 -26.05 32.05
CA PHE A 473 -1.10 -27.36 32.35
C PHE A 473 0.02 -28.30 32.80
N GLU A 474 1.16 -28.33 32.10
CA GLU A 474 2.34 -29.14 32.48
C GLU A 474 2.80 -28.79 33.91
N ARG A 475 2.90 -27.51 34.24
CA ARG A 475 3.24 -27.05 35.61
C ARG A 475 2.21 -27.50 36.67
N ALA A 476 0.92 -27.49 36.30
CA ALA A 476 -0.14 -27.88 37.22
C ALA A 476 -0.16 -29.37 37.50
N VAL A 477 0.15 -30.23 36.51
CA VAL A 477 0.11 -31.69 36.61
C VAL A 477 1.43 -32.25 37.10
N GLU A 478 2.55 -31.84 36.53
CA GLU A 478 3.89 -32.39 36.76
C GLU A 478 4.70 -31.58 37.79
N GLY A 479 4.20 -30.45 38.27
CA GLY A 479 4.91 -29.54 39.15
C GLY A 479 6.06 -28.77 38.47
N LYS A 480 6.37 -29.05 37.22
CA LYS A 480 7.44 -28.41 36.41
C LYS A 480 7.07 -28.38 34.94
N GLU A 481 7.80 -27.60 34.16
CA GLU A 481 7.72 -27.63 32.68
C GLU A 481 8.45 -28.88 32.16
N VAL A 482 7.75 -29.69 31.38
CA VAL A 482 8.29 -30.91 30.76
C VAL A 482 8.73 -30.67 29.34
N SER A 483 8.00 -29.79 28.63
CA SER A 483 8.33 -29.42 27.26
C SER A 483 9.64 -28.62 27.21
N PRO A 484 10.66 -29.03 26.43
CA PRO A 484 11.93 -28.31 26.33
C PRO A 484 11.73 -26.91 25.71
N THR A 485 12.49 -25.94 26.19
CA THR A 485 12.41 -24.54 25.71
C THR A 485 12.66 -24.44 24.21
N TRP A 486 13.63 -25.20 23.67
CA TRP A 486 13.91 -25.22 22.24
C TRP A 486 12.71 -25.69 21.40
N TYR A 487 11.99 -26.69 21.89
CA TYR A 487 10.81 -27.22 21.20
C TYR A 487 9.66 -26.19 21.18
N MET A 488 9.46 -25.52 22.30
CA MET A 488 8.47 -24.43 22.40
C MET A 488 8.83 -23.24 21.50
N ALA A 489 10.14 -22.91 21.39
CA ALA A 489 10.61 -21.87 20.50
C ALA A 489 10.38 -22.24 19.02
N GLU A 490 10.64 -23.49 18.63
CA GLU A 490 10.36 -23.97 17.28
C GLU A 490 8.86 -23.93 16.95
N LEU A 491 8.01 -24.40 17.86
CA LEU A 491 6.56 -24.33 17.68
C LEU A 491 6.06 -22.87 17.56
N ALA A 492 6.63 -21.94 18.31
CA ALA A 492 6.30 -20.53 18.25
C ALA A 492 6.78 -19.85 16.94
N MET A 493 7.86 -20.39 16.33
CA MET A 493 8.37 -19.94 15.04
C MET A 493 7.58 -20.45 13.82
N GLN A 494 6.84 -21.54 13.98
CA GLN A 494 6.11 -22.16 12.87
C GLN A 494 5.20 -21.20 12.07
N PRO A 495 4.46 -20.27 12.69
CA PRO A 495 3.67 -19.30 11.94
C PRO A 495 4.49 -18.33 11.08
N GLU A 496 5.73 -17.99 11.49
CA GLU A 496 6.62 -17.14 10.68
C GLU A 496 6.97 -17.87 9.37
N ALA A 497 7.33 -19.14 9.44
CA ALA A 497 7.63 -19.93 8.26
C ALA A 497 6.40 -20.11 7.34
N LYS A 498 5.21 -20.34 7.91
CA LYS A 498 3.96 -20.38 7.14
C LYS A 498 3.67 -19.06 6.45
N GLN A 499 3.84 -17.96 7.17
CA GLN A 499 3.60 -16.63 6.62
C GLN A 499 4.64 -16.27 5.55
N PHE A 500 5.89 -16.69 5.70
CA PHE A 500 6.93 -16.54 4.68
C PHE A 500 6.49 -17.20 3.36
N VAL A 501 6.14 -18.49 3.40
CA VAL A 501 5.68 -19.24 2.21
C VAL A 501 4.45 -18.57 1.60
N ARG A 502 3.48 -18.17 2.43
CA ARG A 502 2.27 -17.47 1.98
C ARG A 502 2.61 -16.12 1.30
N ASN A 503 3.52 -15.35 1.87
CA ASN A 503 3.92 -14.07 1.31
C ASN A 503 4.59 -14.24 -0.06
N ILE A 504 5.45 -15.25 -0.22
CA ILE A 504 6.09 -15.53 -1.53
C ILE A 504 5.02 -15.96 -2.54
N ALA A 505 4.08 -16.84 -2.17
CA ALA A 505 2.99 -17.24 -3.05
C ALA A 505 2.11 -16.03 -3.47
N VAL A 506 1.84 -15.10 -2.57
CA VAL A 506 1.14 -13.85 -2.91
C VAL A 506 1.90 -13.06 -3.97
N LEU A 507 3.22 -12.90 -3.82
CA LEU A 507 4.04 -12.15 -4.78
C LEU A 507 4.14 -12.85 -6.14
N THR A 508 4.32 -14.17 -6.16
CA THR A 508 4.63 -14.91 -7.39
C THR A 508 3.42 -15.44 -8.13
N GLU A 509 2.28 -15.63 -7.44
CA GLU A 509 1.11 -16.26 -8.03
C GLU A 509 -0.15 -15.38 -8.01
N GLU A 510 -0.44 -14.69 -6.90
CA GLU A 510 -1.72 -13.99 -6.73
C GLU A 510 -1.69 -12.56 -7.25
N LEU A 511 -0.61 -11.82 -7.01
CA LEU A 511 -0.43 -10.47 -7.56
C LEU A 511 -0.38 -10.45 -9.09
N PRO A 512 0.31 -11.39 -9.78
CA PRO A 512 0.25 -11.47 -11.24
C PRO A 512 -1.17 -11.67 -11.78
N LYS A 513 -2.00 -12.46 -11.10
CA LYS A 513 -3.42 -12.63 -11.48
C LYS A 513 -4.22 -11.33 -11.30
N ALA A 514 -3.93 -10.55 -10.27
CA ALA A 514 -4.57 -9.26 -10.07
C ALA A 514 -4.16 -8.24 -11.15
N TYR A 515 -2.90 -8.24 -11.54
CA TYR A 515 -2.41 -7.45 -12.67
C TYR A 515 -3.09 -7.86 -14.00
N ALA A 516 -3.19 -9.15 -14.28
CA ALA A 516 -3.84 -9.64 -15.51
C ALA A 516 -5.28 -9.12 -15.60
N LYS A 517 -6.06 -9.21 -14.51
CA LYS A 517 -7.43 -8.68 -14.47
C LYS A 517 -7.49 -7.17 -14.70
N LEU A 518 -6.54 -6.42 -14.16
CA LEU A 518 -6.46 -4.96 -14.38
C LEU A 518 -6.16 -4.65 -15.84
N GLY A 519 -5.19 -5.37 -16.44
CA GLY A 519 -4.83 -5.23 -17.84
C GLY A 519 -5.97 -5.59 -18.81
N GLU A 520 -6.67 -6.69 -18.55
CA GLU A 520 -7.87 -7.09 -19.29
C GLU A 520 -8.96 -5.99 -19.22
N ALA A 521 -9.18 -5.39 -18.03
CA ALA A 521 -10.17 -4.34 -17.87
C ALA A 521 -9.81 -3.07 -18.64
N PHE A 522 -8.54 -2.64 -18.61
CA PHE A 522 -8.08 -1.48 -19.38
C PHE A 522 -8.12 -1.74 -20.88
N SER A 523 -7.70 -2.93 -21.31
CA SER A 523 -7.74 -3.35 -22.72
C SER A 523 -9.17 -3.42 -23.25
N ALA A 524 -10.11 -3.98 -22.47
CA ALA A 524 -11.53 -4.04 -22.83
C ALA A 524 -12.17 -2.65 -22.94
N ALA A 525 -11.65 -1.67 -22.21
CA ALA A 525 -12.05 -0.27 -22.28
C ALA A 525 -11.32 0.54 -23.36
N ASN A 526 -10.45 -0.10 -24.20
CA ASN A 526 -9.59 0.53 -25.21
C ASN A 526 -8.63 1.61 -24.62
N LEU A 527 -8.22 1.44 -23.37
CA LEU A 527 -7.28 2.34 -22.70
C LEU A 527 -5.83 1.84 -22.92
N HIS A 528 -5.33 2.04 -24.14
CA HIS A 528 -4.05 1.45 -24.58
C HIS A 528 -2.84 2.02 -23.84
N TRP A 529 -2.81 3.34 -23.60
CA TRP A 529 -1.69 3.99 -22.91
C TRP A 529 -1.67 3.64 -21.42
N MET A 530 -2.83 3.52 -20.79
CA MET A 530 -2.94 3.04 -19.40
C MET A 530 -2.49 1.59 -19.29
N THR A 531 -2.86 0.74 -20.26
CA THR A 531 -2.38 -0.65 -20.32
C THR A 531 -0.87 -0.69 -20.49
N ALA A 532 -0.30 0.20 -21.30
CA ALA A 532 1.13 0.29 -21.51
C ALA A 532 1.88 0.71 -20.25
N ALA A 533 1.42 1.73 -19.56
CA ALA A 533 2.00 2.18 -18.30
C ALA A 533 1.97 1.08 -17.24
N MET A 534 0.86 0.37 -17.13
CA MET A 534 0.72 -0.77 -16.24
C MET A 534 1.70 -1.89 -16.58
N LEU A 535 1.80 -2.30 -17.86
CA LEU A 535 2.69 -3.37 -18.28
C LEU A 535 4.17 -3.01 -18.07
N SER A 536 4.54 -1.73 -18.27
CA SER A 536 5.89 -1.24 -17.96
C SER A 536 6.22 -1.43 -16.48
N ARG A 537 5.28 -1.14 -15.56
CA ARG A 537 5.45 -1.36 -14.12
C ARG A 537 5.43 -2.85 -13.76
N GLN A 538 4.66 -3.68 -14.46
CA GLN A 538 4.69 -5.13 -14.25
C GLN A 538 6.06 -5.72 -14.63
N TRP A 539 6.70 -5.24 -15.68
CA TRP A 539 8.05 -5.63 -16.04
C TRP A 539 9.06 -5.26 -14.96
N GLU A 540 8.98 -4.03 -14.43
CA GLU A 540 9.80 -3.60 -13.29
C GLU A 540 9.55 -4.48 -12.06
N TYR A 541 8.29 -4.82 -11.79
CA TYR A 541 7.91 -5.73 -10.71
C TYR A 541 8.58 -7.09 -10.85
N TRP A 542 8.45 -7.71 -12.03
CA TRP A 542 9.09 -8.99 -12.30
C TRP A 542 10.61 -8.92 -12.10
N HIS A 543 11.25 -7.88 -12.63
CA HIS A 543 12.70 -7.70 -12.51
C HIS A 543 13.16 -7.56 -11.05
N LYS A 544 12.39 -6.82 -10.22
CA LYS A 544 12.63 -6.72 -8.78
C LYS A 544 12.46 -8.06 -8.08
N LEU A 545 11.43 -8.84 -8.39
CA LEU A 545 11.21 -10.16 -7.80
C LEU A 545 12.32 -11.14 -8.17
N SER A 546 12.69 -11.19 -9.45
CA SER A 546 13.75 -12.06 -9.94
C SER A 546 15.07 -11.82 -9.21
N SER A 547 15.42 -10.55 -8.96
CA SER A 547 16.62 -10.18 -8.20
C SER A 547 16.56 -10.53 -6.70
N GLN A 548 15.37 -10.87 -6.17
CA GLN A 548 15.15 -11.18 -4.75
C GLN A 548 15.16 -12.69 -4.44
N SER A 549 15.17 -13.56 -5.45
CA SER A 549 15.06 -15.02 -5.24
C SER A 549 16.15 -15.57 -4.33
N ALA A 550 17.39 -15.14 -4.48
CA ALA A 550 18.50 -15.54 -3.61
C ALA A 550 18.32 -15.09 -2.14
N ILE A 551 17.68 -13.93 -1.94
CA ILE A 551 17.36 -13.42 -0.59
C ILE A 551 16.30 -14.30 0.07
N TRP A 552 15.31 -14.75 -0.69
CA TRP A 552 14.27 -15.66 -0.18
C TRP A 552 14.85 -17.03 0.19
N GLU A 553 15.73 -17.58 -0.65
CA GLU A 553 16.45 -18.83 -0.36
C GLU A 553 17.30 -18.70 0.91
N SER A 554 18.05 -17.60 1.05
CA SER A 554 18.84 -17.31 2.24
C SER A 554 17.96 -17.13 3.49
N ALA A 555 16.87 -16.37 3.38
CA ALA A 555 15.94 -16.17 4.50
C ALA A 555 15.26 -17.47 4.92
N TRP A 556 14.89 -18.33 3.97
CA TRP A 556 14.35 -19.65 4.26
C TRP A 556 15.36 -20.55 4.96
N SER A 557 16.60 -20.58 4.48
CA SER A 557 17.70 -21.32 5.13
C SER A 557 17.93 -20.85 6.57
N GLU A 558 17.81 -19.54 6.82
CA GLU A 558 17.90 -18.97 8.18
C GLU A 558 16.70 -19.35 9.06
N MET A 559 15.48 -19.43 8.49
CA MET A 559 14.25 -19.80 9.22
C MET A 559 14.19 -21.28 9.54
N SER A 560 14.63 -22.15 8.60
CA SER A 560 14.52 -23.60 8.68
C SER A 560 15.86 -24.22 9.04
N ASP A 561 15.92 -24.90 10.18
CA ASP A 561 17.01 -25.84 10.46
C ASP A 561 16.63 -27.18 9.86
N GLU A 562 17.35 -27.66 8.84
CA GLU A 562 17.02 -28.90 8.11
C GLU A 562 16.81 -30.11 9.03
N ARG A 563 17.53 -30.19 10.13
CA ARG A 563 17.40 -31.31 11.08
C ARG A 563 16.07 -31.29 11.82
N LYS A 564 15.54 -30.09 12.08
CA LYS A 564 14.29 -29.90 12.85
C LYS A 564 13.06 -29.83 11.95
N VAL A 565 13.20 -29.43 10.69
CA VAL A 565 12.10 -29.38 9.71
C VAL A 565 11.53 -30.78 9.43
N GLN A 566 12.33 -31.82 9.52
CA GLN A 566 11.88 -33.22 9.31
C GLN A 566 10.96 -33.73 10.42
N GLU A 567 11.08 -33.20 11.64
CA GLU A 567 10.35 -33.66 12.83
C GLU A 567 9.03 -32.88 13.06
N LEU A 568 8.91 -31.67 12.53
CA LEU A 568 7.75 -30.81 12.73
C LEU A 568 7.00 -30.58 11.42
N PRO A 569 5.67 -30.37 11.45
CA PRO A 569 4.84 -30.10 10.28
C PRO A 569 5.03 -28.65 9.78
N TRP A 570 6.23 -28.32 9.36
CA TRP A 570 6.56 -27.02 8.81
C TRP A 570 5.95 -26.84 7.42
N ALA A 571 5.57 -25.57 7.08
CA ALA A 571 5.38 -25.19 5.69
C ALA A 571 6.72 -25.34 4.96
N ARG A 572 6.70 -25.78 3.71
CA ARG A 572 7.90 -25.94 2.90
C ARG A 572 7.95 -24.85 1.84
N PHE A 573 9.10 -24.22 1.72
CA PHE A 573 9.41 -23.34 0.62
C PHE A 573 10.15 -24.15 -0.46
N ASP A 574 9.66 -24.06 -1.68
CA ASP A 574 10.29 -24.71 -2.84
C ASP A 574 10.89 -23.63 -3.77
N PRO A 575 12.23 -23.47 -3.78
CA PRO A 575 12.90 -22.51 -4.64
C PRO A 575 12.70 -22.80 -6.13
N GLU A 576 12.62 -24.08 -6.54
CA GLU A 576 12.47 -24.43 -7.95
C GLU A 576 11.08 -24.07 -8.45
N SER A 577 10.04 -24.39 -7.70
CA SER A 577 8.67 -23.96 -8.00
C SER A 577 8.56 -22.45 -8.08
N THR A 578 9.22 -21.72 -7.17
CA THR A 578 9.25 -20.25 -7.18
C THR A 578 9.93 -19.70 -8.43
N ARG A 579 11.07 -20.27 -8.85
CA ARG A 579 11.77 -19.89 -10.10
C ARG A 579 10.91 -20.19 -11.33
N ALA A 580 10.25 -21.34 -11.35
CA ALA A 580 9.32 -21.69 -12.42
C ALA A 580 8.14 -20.69 -12.51
N ALA A 581 7.57 -20.29 -11.38
CA ALA A 581 6.51 -19.27 -11.32
C ALA A 581 7.00 -17.91 -11.85
N LEU A 582 8.22 -17.48 -11.50
CA LEU A 582 8.84 -16.25 -12.03
C LEU A 582 9.09 -16.33 -13.53
N GLY A 583 9.51 -17.49 -14.05
CA GLY A 583 9.64 -17.75 -15.49
C GLY A 583 8.31 -17.65 -16.23
N ALA A 584 7.27 -18.30 -15.71
CA ALA A 584 5.92 -18.21 -16.25
C ALA A 584 5.37 -16.77 -16.24
N MET A 585 5.63 -16.02 -15.19
CA MET A 585 5.28 -14.60 -15.08
C MET A 585 5.99 -13.76 -16.14
N LYS A 586 7.31 -13.94 -16.36
CA LYS A 586 8.10 -13.30 -17.41
C LYS A 586 7.46 -13.53 -18.79
N THR A 587 7.19 -14.79 -19.09
CA THR A 587 6.60 -15.20 -20.36
C THR A 587 5.23 -14.55 -20.57
N ALA A 588 4.37 -14.55 -19.57
CA ALA A 588 3.05 -13.91 -19.65
C ALA A 588 3.14 -12.40 -19.90
N PHE A 589 4.04 -11.71 -19.21
CA PHE A 589 4.24 -10.26 -19.40
C PHE A 589 4.79 -9.94 -20.78
N LEU A 590 5.77 -10.70 -21.26
CA LEU A 590 6.35 -10.52 -22.60
C LEU A 590 5.32 -10.74 -23.72
N LYS A 591 4.46 -11.76 -23.59
CA LYS A 591 3.35 -11.99 -24.53
C LYS A 591 2.36 -10.81 -24.54
N ALA A 592 2.01 -10.26 -23.37
CA ALA A 592 1.12 -9.11 -23.25
C ALA A 592 1.76 -7.84 -23.86
N MET A 593 3.03 -7.55 -23.54
CA MET A 593 3.76 -6.39 -24.06
C MET A 593 3.93 -6.45 -25.57
N SER A 594 4.31 -7.62 -26.15
CA SER A 594 4.46 -7.77 -27.59
C SER A 594 3.13 -7.63 -28.32
N GLY A 595 2.02 -8.02 -27.72
CA GLY A 595 0.67 -7.81 -28.25
C GLY A 595 0.27 -6.34 -28.27
N LEU A 596 0.47 -5.64 -27.15
CA LEU A 596 0.14 -4.22 -27.02
C LEU A 596 1.07 -3.34 -27.88
N GLN A 597 2.35 -3.69 -28.01
CA GLN A 597 3.31 -2.98 -28.84
C GLN A 597 2.82 -2.80 -30.28
N MET A 598 2.21 -3.82 -30.87
CA MET A 598 1.62 -3.72 -32.21
C MET A 598 0.47 -2.72 -32.27
N GLN A 599 -0.39 -2.69 -31.25
CA GLN A 599 -1.48 -1.71 -31.17
C GLN A 599 -0.96 -0.28 -31.00
N LEU A 600 0.00 -0.07 -30.10
CA LEU A 600 0.65 1.25 -29.90
C LEU A 600 1.41 1.71 -31.14
N SER A 601 1.97 0.79 -31.93
CA SER A 601 2.70 1.14 -33.13
C SER A 601 1.81 1.77 -34.23
N VAL A 602 0.52 1.60 -34.19
CA VAL A 602 -0.45 2.21 -35.11
C VAL A 602 -1.00 3.52 -34.59
N LEU A 603 -0.97 3.75 -33.28
CA LEU A 603 -1.50 4.96 -32.65
C LEU A 603 -0.50 6.11 -32.74
N GLU A 604 -1.01 7.33 -32.88
CA GLU A 604 -0.22 8.55 -32.72
C GLU A 604 0.12 8.74 -31.24
N ARG A 605 1.41 8.86 -30.94
CA ARG A 605 1.88 9.06 -29.57
C ARG A 605 1.81 10.55 -29.20
N PRO A 606 1.05 10.94 -28.16
CA PRO A 606 1.14 12.29 -27.64
C PRO A 606 2.57 12.63 -27.18
N ALA A 607 3.04 13.85 -27.47
CA ALA A 607 4.42 14.28 -27.17
C ALA A 607 4.80 14.15 -25.69
N THR A 608 3.83 14.25 -24.81
CA THR A 608 4.03 14.17 -23.34
C THR A 608 4.13 12.73 -22.81
N TYR A 609 3.85 11.71 -23.64
CA TYR A 609 3.84 10.32 -23.18
C TYR A 609 5.22 9.67 -23.37
N PRO A 610 5.62 8.78 -22.42
CA PRO A 610 6.79 7.93 -22.61
C PRO A 610 6.68 7.07 -23.86
N ASP A 611 7.81 6.69 -24.41
CA ASP A 611 7.86 5.78 -25.57
C ASP A 611 7.68 4.32 -25.14
N TYR A 612 6.45 3.95 -24.74
CA TYR A 612 6.14 2.57 -24.37
C TYR A 612 6.30 1.60 -25.54
N ALA A 613 5.97 2.02 -26.77
CA ALA A 613 6.09 1.17 -27.96
C ALA A 613 7.56 0.80 -28.20
N GLY A 614 8.48 1.77 -28.15
CA GLY A 614 9.92 1.53 -28.28
C GLY A 614 10.48 0.71 -27.11
N GLN A 615 10.01 0.96 -25.88
CA GLN A 615 10.40 0.17 -24.69
C GLN A 615 9.98 -1.29 -24.83
N PHE A 616 8.75 -1.56 -25.28
CA PHE A 616 8.24 -2.92 -25.44
C PHE A 616 8.91 -3.62 -26.61
N LEU A 617 9.25 -2.88 -27.67
CA LEU A 617 10.03 -3.41 -28.78
C LEU A 617 11.42 -3.88 -28.31
N HIS A 618 12.09 -3.07 -27.48
CA HIS A 618 13.37 -3.44 -26.87
C HIS A 618 13.25 -4.70 -26.02
N PHE A 619 12.27 -4.76 -25.12
CA PHE A 619 12.05 -5.95 -24.26
C PHE A 619 11.70 -7.20 -25.10
N SER A 620 10.95 -7.03 -26.20
CA SER A 620 10.65 -8.12 -27.11
C SER A 620 11.91 -8.64 -27.80
N GLY A 621 12.84 -7.77 -28.20
CA GLY A 621 14.13 -8.16 -28.77
C GLY A 621 15.00 -8.95 -27.79
N GLU A 622 15.11 -8.48 -26.53
CA GLU A 622 15.80 -9.23 -25.47
C GLU A 622 15.15 -10.58 -25.20
N ALA A 623 13.80 -10.62 -25.20
CA ALA A 623 13.07 -11.86 -24.99
C ALA A 623 13.24 -12.87 -26.14
N VAL A 624 13.36 -12.39 -27.37
CA VAL A 624 13.66 -13.27 -28.53
C VAL A 624 15.05 -13.89 -28.35
N LEU A 625 16.04 -13.10 -27.95
CA LEU A 625 17.39 -13.64 -27.71
C LEU A 625 17.39 -14.63 -26.53
N ASP A 626 16.75 -14.30 -25.42
CA ASP A 626 16.62 -15.21 -24.27
C ASP A 626 15.94 -16.53 -24.68
N ALA A 627 14.85 -16.47 -25.48
CA ALA A 627 14.16 -17.66 -25.97
C ALA A 627 15.03 -18.52 -26.86
N LEU A 628 15.91 -17.90 -27.66
CA LEU A 628 16.90 -18.63 -28.49
C LEU A 628 17.98 -19.30 -27.60
N ILE A 629 18.50 -18.59 -26.61
CA ILE A 629 19.52 -19.10 -25.69
C ILE A 629 18.98 -20.28 -24.86
N ASP A 630 17.72 -20.14 -24.38
CA ASP A 630 17.07 -21.10 -23.45
C ASP A 630 16.29 -22.20 -24.21
N LYS A 631 16.28 -22.17 -25.56
CA LYS A 631 15.52 -23.10 -26.40
C LYS A 631 14.01 -23.10 -26.22
N ASP A 632 13.44 -21.94 -25.79
CA ASP A 632 12.00 -21.78 -25.61
C ASP A 632 11.28 -21.46 -26.92
N ILE A 633 10.99 -22.53 -27.68
CA ILE A 633 10.34 -22.44 -29.00
C ILE A 633 8.94 -21.84 -28.89
N ASP A 634 8.20 -22.13 -27.82
CA ASP A 634 6.85 -21.63 -27.63
C ASP A 634 6.84 -20.12 -27.39
N LEU A 635 7.76 -19.59 -26.60
CA LEU A 635 7.94 -18.15 -26.45
C LEU A 635 8.35 -17.53 -27.79
N LEU A 636 9.34 -18.09 -28.48
CA LEU A 636 9.82 -17.61 -29.76
C LEU A 636 8.70 -17.51 -30.80
N LYS A 637 7.88 -18.54 -30.97
CA LYS A 637 6.71 -18.56 -31.88
C LYS A 637 5.70 -17.44 -31.53
N ASN A 638 5.53 -17.14 -30.28
CA ASN A 638 4.56 -16.13 -29.82
C ASN A 638 5.03 -14.69 -30.00
N ILE A 639 6.34 -14.41 -29.87
CA ILE A 639 6.84 -13.03 -29.85
C ILE A 639 7.56 -12.62 -31.13
N PHE A 640 8.27 -13.53 -31.81
CA PHE A 640 9.16 -13.16 -32.93
C PHE A 640 8.42 -12.45 -34.08
N ALA A 641 7.29 -12.98 -34.52
CA ALA A 641 6.53 -12.35 -35.61
C ALA A 641 6.05 -10.93 -35.26
N ARG A 642 5.68 -10.69 -34.04
CA ARG A 642 5.24 -9.36 -33.55
C ARG A 642 6.43 -8.41 -33.43
N TYR A 643 7.56 -8.89 -32.90
CA TYR A 643 8.80 -8.14 -32.85
C TYR A 643 9.28 -7.75 -34.27
N PHE A 644 9.26 -8.70 -35.21
CA PHE A 644 9.58 -8.49 -36.60
C PHE A 644 8.77 -7.35 -37.24
N VAL A 645 7.43 -7.41 -37.14
CA VAL A 645 6.55 -6.38 -37.67
C VAL A 645 6.82 -5.03 -36.94
N GLY A 646 7.01 -5.04 -35.65
CA GLY A 646 7.34 -3.85 -34.88
C GLY A 646 8.60 -3.15 -35.36
N CYS A 647 9.68 -3.90 -35.61
CA CYS A 647 10.94 -3.36 -36.15
C CYS A 647 10.75 -2.72 -37.53
N LEU A 648 10.01 -3.37 -38.39
CA LEU A 648 9.81 -2.88 -39.76
C LEU A 648 8.85 -1.68 -39.85
N THR A 649 7.88 -1.57 -38.92
CA THR A 649 6.94 -0.44 -38.91
C THR A 649 7.53 0.82 -38.31
N GLN A 650 8.59 0.70 -37.52
CA GLN A 650 9.19 1.85 -36.84
C GLN A 650 9.66 2.94 -37.82
N PHE A 651 10.24 2.57 -38.92
CA PHE A 651 10.72 3.49 -39.95
C PHE A 651 9.57 4.20 -40.67
N THR A 652 8.47 3.52 -40.95
CA THR A 652 7.34 4.07 -41.71
C THR A 652 6.58 5.18 -40.94
N LYS A 653 6.80 5.30 -39.62
CA LYS A 653 6.16 6.34 -38.77
C LYS A 653 6.95 7.62 -38.66
N MET A 654 8.21 7.62 -39.03
CA MET A 654 9.02 8.83 -38.96
C MET A 654 8.62 9.79 -40.07
N GLN A 655 7.92 10.83 -39.72
CA GLN A 655 7.68 11.99 -40.54
C GLN A 655 8.80 13.00 -40.35
N PRO A 656 9.26 13.68 -41.40
CA PRO A 656 10.17 14.80 -41.28
C PRO A 656 9.51 15.90 -40.45
N GLU A 657 10.12 16.27 -39.35
CA GLU A 657 9.76 17.46 -38.57
C GLU A 657 10.44 18.69 -39.20
N ASP A 658 10.02 19.88 -38.82
CA ASP A 658 10.65 21.16 -39.25
C ASP A 658 12.04 21.35 -38.57
N GLU A 659 12.88 20.33 -38.66
CA GLU A 659 14.25 20.29 -38.18
C GLU A 659 15.24 20.37 -39.35
N PRO A 660 16.52 20.71 -39.11
CA PRO A 660 17.56 20.67 -40.13
C PRO A 660 17.72 19.26 -40.73
N ASP A 661 17.87 19.15 -42.05
CA ASP A 661 17.96 17.85 -42.79
C ASP A 661 18.95 16.85 -42.18
N TRP A 662 20.08 17.32 -41.65
CA TRP A 662 21.05 16.44 -41.03
C TRP A 662 20.52 15.78 -39.73
N LEU A 663 19.72 16.50 -38.95
CA LEU A 663 19.13 16.01 -37.70
C LEU A 663 17.99 15.02 -38.05
N VAL A 664 17.15 15.35 -38.99
CA VAL A 664 16.12 14.45 -39.54
C VAL A 664 16.74 13.15 -39.99
N THR A 665 17.82 13.23 -40.82
CA THR A 665 18.55 12.05 -41.32
C THR A 665 19.12 11.21 -40.17
N GLN A 666 19.69 11.85 -39.14
CA GLN A 666 20.24 11.17 -37.98
C GLN A 666 19.13 10.47 -37.15
N ASN A 667 18.01 11.14 -36.91
CA ASN A 667 16.87 10.59 -36.21
C ASN A 667 16.27 9.40 -36.94
N MET A 668 16.11 9.51 -38.27
CA MET A 668 15.66 8.40 -39.13
C MET A 668 16.64 7.22 -39.12
N ARG A 669 17.95 7.48 -39.08
CA ARG A 669 18.96 6.43 -38.96
C ARG A 669 18.88 5.69 -37.61
N VAL A 670 18.76 6.43 -36.51
CA VAL A 670 18.60 5.85 -35.18
C VAL A 670 17.34 5.00 -35.08
N ALA A 671 16.22 5.47 -35.61
CA ALA A 671 14.97 4.72 -35.58
C ALA A 671 15.00 3.48 -36.47
N SER A 672 15.69 3.60 -37.63
CA SER A 672 15.84 2.45 -38.54
C SER A 672 16.81 1.41 -38.02
N ALA A 673 17.66 1.73 -37.04
CA ALA A 673 18.63 0.81 -36.47
C ALA A 673 18.01 -0.41 -35.80
N VAL A 674 16.71 -0.36 -35.46
CA VAL A 674 15.95 -1.53 -34.94
C VAL A 674 15.89 -2.67 -35.95
N VAL A 675 16.08 -2.38 -37.25
CA VAL A 675 16.18 -3.42 -38.28
C VAL A 675 17.52 -4.15 -38.19
N LEU A 676 18.61 -3.46 -37.83
CA LEU A 676 19.89 -4.12 -37.53
C LEU A 676 19.76 -5.00 -36.28
N ASP A 677 19.03 -4.55 -35.25
CA ASP A 677 18.76 -5.37 -34.07
C ASP A 677 17.98 -6.64 -34.44
N LEU A 678 16.98 -6.52 -35.32
CA LEU A 678 16.21 -7.66 -35.82
C LEU A 678 17.08 -8.63 -36.60
N MET A 679 17.97 -8.11 -37.42
CA MET A 679 18.91 -8.94 -38.24
C MET A 679 19.93 -9.60 -37.32
N ASP A 680 20.44 -8.89 -36.30
CA ASP A 680 21.38 -9.43 -35.33
C ASP A 680 20.82 -10.64 -34.61
N VAL A 681 19.60 -10.49 -34.04
CA VAL A 681 18.90 -11.61 -33.39
C VAL A 681 18.58 -12.74 -34.37
N SER A 682 18.25 -12.41 -35.61
CA SER A 682 17.99 -13.44 -36.66
C SER A 682 19.26 -14.25 -37.01
N GLY A 683 20.44 -13.62 -37.04
CA GLY A 683 21.70 -14.31 -37.19
C GLY A 683 22.06 -15.18 -35.98
N TYR A 684 21.79 -14.71 -34.79
CA TYR A 684 21.94 -15.54 -33.59
C TYR A 684 20.93 -16.70 -33.55
N ALA A 685 19.75 -16.56 -34.11
CA ALA A 685 18.81 -17.67 -34.25
C ALA A 685 19.40 -18.79 -35.15
N LEU A 686 20.10 -18.42 -36.22
CA LEU A 686 20.80 -19.37 -37.06
C LEU A 686 21.96 -20.05 -36.32
N LEU A 687 22.83 -19.27 -35.69
CA LEU A 687 23.97 -19.77 -34.92
C LEU A 687 23.54 -20.67 -33.72
N LEU A 688 22.56 -20.24 -32.95
CA LEU A 688 22.07 -20.97 -31.75
C LEU A 688 21.26 -22.21 -32.19
N SER A 689 20.59 -22.18 -33.31
CA SER A 689 19.96 -23.37 -33.89
C SER A 689 20.97 -24.48 -34.17
N GLU A 690 22.13 -24.11 -34.72
CA GLU A 690 23.22 -25.07 -34.97
C GLU A 690 23.93 -25.47 -33.66
N LEU A 691 24.20 -24.53 -32.76
CA LEU A 691 24.79 -24.79 -31.46
C LEU A 691 23.97 -25.80 -30.64
N HIS A 692 22.68 -25.70 -30.73
CA HIS A 692 21.74 -26.55 -29.97
C HIS A 692 21.30 -27.80 -30.74
N GLU A 693 21.74 -27.96 -32.00
CA GLU A 693 21.27 -29.00 -32.93
C GLU A 693 19.73 -29.01 -33.05
N ASN A 694 19.11 -27.82 -32.97
CA ASN A 694 17.66 -27.63 -33.00
C ASN A 694 17.24 -26.71 -34.14
N THR A 695 16.91 -27.31 -35.28
CA THR A 695 16.52 -26.59 -36.51
C THR A 695 15.23 -25.81 -36.38
N GLU A 696 14.38 -26.13 -35.40
CA GLU A 696 13.11 -25.46 -35.24
C GLU A 696 13.27 -23.99 -34.84
N LEU A 697 14.29 -23.63 -34.05
CA LEU A 697 14.62 -22.26 -33.70
C LEU A 697 14.80 -21.37 -34.93
N TRP A 698 15.65 -21.83 -35.90
CA TRP A 698 15.84 -21.11 -37.15
C TRP A 698 14.60 -21.15 -38.06
N THR A 699 13.86 -22.24 -38.09
CA THR A 699 12.67 -22.41 -38.94
C THR A 699 11.60 -21.37 -38.62
N VAL A 700 11.37 -21.08 -37.35
CA VAL A 700 10.43 -20.04 -36.89
C VAL A 700 10.84 -18.66 -37.41
N VAL A 701 12.11 -18.30 -37.26
CA VAL A 701 12.65 -17.01 -37.70
C VAL A 701 12.65 -16.93 -39.25
N ARG A 702 13.18 -17.94 -39.90
CA ARG A 702 13.27 -18.05 -41.39
C ARG A 702 11.90 -17.92 -42.05
N SER A 703 10.89 -18.66 -41.55
CA SER A 703 9.54 -18.64 -42.15
C SER A 703 8.91 -17.24 -42.12
N THR A 704 9.22 -16.45 -41.11
CA THR A 704 8.75 -15.07 -41.02
C THR A 704 9.44 -14.15 -42.02
N TRP A 705 10.75 -14.28 -42.15
CA TRP A 705 11.52 -13.57 -43.15
C TRP A 705 11.14 -13.97 -44.56
N ASP A 706 11.03 -15.27 -44.87
CA ASP A 706 10.67 -15.77 -46.20
C ASP A 706 9.29 -15.24 -46.62
N ARG A 707 8.32 -15.21 -45.73
CA ARG A 707 6.98 -14.64 -46.00
C ARG A 707 7.06 -13.16 -46.38
N TYR A 708 7.83 -12.38 -45.65
CA TYR A 708 7.98 -10.95 -45.89
C TYR A 708 8.75 -10.66 -47.18
N LEU A 709 9.86 -11.36 -47.41
CA LEU A 709 10.70 -11.15 -48.59
C LEU A 709 10.08 -11.67 -49.89
N ALA A 710 9.07 -12.55 -49.85
CA ALA A 710 8.32 -13.00 -51.00
C ALA A 710 7.46 -11.89 -51.65
N GLU A 711 7.17 -10.80 -50.91
CA GLU A 711 6.44 -9.66 -51.43
C GLU A 711 7.32 -8.80 -52.35
N ASN A 712 6.77 -8.36 -53.49
CA ASN A 712 7.48 -7.56 -54.47
C ASN A 712 8.10 -6.29 -53.90
N GLY A 713 9.39 -6.07 -54.16
CA GLY A 713 10.13 -4.88 -53.73
C GLY A 713 10.65 -4.91 -52.30
N LYS A 714 10.25 -5.85 -51.46
CA LYS A 714 10.67 -5.89 -50.05
C LYS A 714 12.17 -6.18 -49.87
N ILE A 715 12.76 -7.00 -50.71
CA ILE A 715 14.20 -7.27 -50.69
C ILE A 715 14.97 -5.97 -50.94
N GLY A 716 14.63 -5.24 -51.99
CA GLY A 716 15.27 -3.95 -52.31
C GLY A 716 15.10 -2.91 -51.19
N ALA A 717 13.93 -2.89 -50.57
CA ALA A 717 13.66 -1.99 -49.41
C ALA A 717 14.55 -2.33 -48.18
N ILE A 718 14.72 -3.62 -47.88
CA ILE A 718 15.61 -4.04 -46.78
C ILE A 718 17.07 -3.73 -47.10
N VAL A 719 17.53 -4.00 -48.36
CA VAL A 719 18.89 -3.66 -48.78
C VAL A 719 19.15 -2.16 -48.66
N ALA A 720 18.21 -1.32 -49.13
CA ALA A 720 18.34 0.12 -49.03
C ALA A 720 18.37 0.59 -47.58
N LEU A 721 17.55 0.00 -46.70
CA LEU A 721 17.49 0.33 -45.29
C LEU A 721 18.79 -0.03 -44.55
N VAL A 722 19.35 -1.22 -44.82
CA VAL A 722 20.63 -1.64 -44.24
C VAL A 722 21.76 -0.71 -44.67
N ASN A 723 21.85 -0.40 -45.93
CA ASN A 723 22.86 0.56 -46.43
C ASN A 723 22.70 1.96 -45.85
N PHE A 724 21.47 2.43 -45.72
CA PHE A 724 21.17 3.73 -45.06
C PHE A 724 21.64 3.79 -43.62
N VAL A 725 21.32 2.77 -42.82
CA VAL A 725 21.71 2.76 -41.40
C VAL A 725 23.22 2.59 -41.22
N GLU A 726 23.87 1.80 -42.06
CA GLU A 726 25.31 1.52 -41.99
C GLU A 726 26.19 2.63 -42.60
N SER A 727 25.65 3.52 -43.41
CA SER A 727 26.41 4.60 -44.07
C SER A 727 26.87 5.72 -43.10
N GLY A 728 26.66 5.60 -41.82
CA GLY A 728 27.00 6.66 -40.83
C GLY A 728 28.46 6.67 -40.42
N PHE A 729 29.02 7.88 -40.22
CA PHE A 729 30.43 8.07 -39.86
C PHE A 729 30.77 7.71 -38.40
N SER A 730 29.81 7.59 -37.52
CA SER A 730 29.98 7.47 -36.06
C SER A 730 29.60 6.10 -35.46
N GLY A 731 29.85 5.03 -36.20
CA GLY A 731 29.45 3.68 -35.76
C GLY A 731 27.97 3.36 -36.00
N LYS A 732 27.61 2.10 -35.82
CA LYS A 732 26.22 1.65 -35.94
C LYS A 732 25.37 2.17 -34.78
N PRO A 733 24.21 2.81 -35.00
CA PRO A 733 23.32 3.18 -33.91
C PRO A 733 22.92 1.96 -33.07
N ARG A 734 22.74 2.11 -31.77
CA ARG A 734 22.37 1.06 -30.80
C ARG A 734 23.41 -0.07 -30.64
N ASP A 735 24.64 0.17 -31.01
CA ASP A 735 25.73 -0.81 -31.00
C ASP A 735 25.96 -1.42 -29.61
N ILE A 736 25.81 -0.61 -28.54
CA ILE A 736 25.94 -1.07 -27.16
C ILE A 736 24.98 -2.24 -26.84
N LEU A 737 23.76 -2.18 -27.37
CA LEU A 737 22.77 -3.24 -27.17
C LEU A 737 23.22 -4.53 -27.85
N ARG A 738 23.62 -4.43 -29.15
CA ARG A 738 24.08 -5.58 -29.90
C ARG A 738 25.37 -6.20 -29.36
N MET A 739 26.31 -5.36 -28.88
CA MET A 739 27.48 -5.84 -28.17
C MET A 739 27.15 -6.60 -26.88
N ARG A 740 26.10 -6.21 -26.19
CA ARG A 740 25.60 -6.93 -25.00
C ARG A 740 25.04 -8.29 -25.40
N TRP A 741 24.23 -8.36 -26.46
CA TRP A 741 23.69 -9.60 -26.99
C TRP A 741 24.80 -10.53 -27.50
N GLN A 742 25.78 -9.98 -28.22
CA GLN A 742 26.95 -10.71 -28.66
C GLN A 742 27.69 -11.36 -27.49
N ARG A 743 27.92 -10.62 -26.38
CA ARG A 743 28.56 -11.18 -25.20
C ARG A 743 27.79 -12.34 -24.60
N GLN A 744 26.45 -12.25 -24.53
CA GLN A 744 25.62 -13.34 -24.02
C GLN A 744 25.76 -14.61 -24.87
N VAL A 745 25.83 -14.46 -26.17
CA VAL A 745 26.04 -15.56 -27.08
C VAL A 745 27.47 -16.10 -26.97
N GLU A 746 28.48 -15.23 -26.93
CA GLU A 746 29.88 -15.59 -26.68
C GLU A 746 30.08 -16.37 -25.38
N ASP A 747 29.40 -15.99 -24.30
CA ASP A 747 29.44 -16.71 -23.04
C ASP A 747 28.86 -18.13 -23.16
N LYS A 748 27.88 -18.37 -24.04
CA LYS A 748 27.39 -19.71 -24.34
C LYS A 748 28.40 -20.51 -25.22
N LEU A 749 28.98 -19.89 -26.21
CA LEU A 749 30.01 -20.51 -27.03
C LEU A 749 31.28 -20.85 -26.24
N ALA A 750 31.64 -20.04 -25.23
CA ALA A 750 32.77 -20.29 -24.33
C ALA A 750 32.63 -21.55 -23.48
N GLN A 751 31.40 -22.08 -23.32
CA GLN A 751 31.14 -23.32 -22.56
C GLN A 751 31.41 -24.58 -23.37
N LEU A 752 31.71 -24.47 -24.71
CA LEU A 752 32.01 -25.61 -25.55
C LEU A 752 33.33 -26.24 -25.16
N PRO A 753 33.48 -27.58 -25.28
CA PRO A 753 34.75 -28.27 -25.12
C PRO A 753 35.75 -27.76 -26.16
N ARG A 754 37.02 -27.61 -25.76
CA ARG A 754 38.09 -27.09 -26.60
C ARG A 754 39.23 -28.10 -26.74
N ARG A 755 39.83 -28.14 -27.89
CA ARG A 755 41.04 -28.92 -28.16
C ARG A 755 42.21 -28.00 -28.55
N PRO A 756 43.47 -28.32 -28.21
CA PRO A 756 44.63 -27.60 -28.73
C PRO A 756 44.65 -27.65 -30.25
N VAL A 757 45.06 -26.57 -30.90
CA VAL A 757 45.29 -26.57 -32.36
C VAL A 757 46.66 -27.21 -32.60
N ASP A 758 46.69 -28.29 -33.39
CA ASP A 758 47.92 -28.92 -33.82
C ASP A 758 48.60 -28.02 -34.88
N GLY A 759 49.58 -27.22 -34.45
CA GLY A 759 50.34 -26.32 -35.31
C GLY A 759 51.82 -26.26 -34.91
N ASP A 760 52.71 -26.38 -35.86
CA ASP A 760 54.19 -26.37 -35.69
C ASP A 760 54.77 -24.97 -35.37
N ALA A 761 53.92 -23.92 -35.31
CA ALA A 761 54.39 -22.58 -35.05
C ALA A 761 54.27 -22.24 -33.55
N TRP A 762 55.37 -21.81 -32.91
CA TRP A 762 55.47 -21.45 -31.50
C TRP A 762 54.42 -20.41 -31.04
N TYR A 763 53.86 -19.56 -31.92
CA TYR A 763 52.83 -18.57 -31.63
C TYR A 763 51.43 -19.19 -31.64
N MET A 764 51.23 -20.45 -32.10
CA MET A 764 49.96 -21.17 -32.05
C MET A 764 49.85 -22.12 -30.82
N ALA A 765 50.93 -22.28 -30.04
CA ALA A 765 51.00 -23.25 -28.95
C ALA A 765 49.96 -23.05 -27.83
N ASN A 766 49.24 -21.93 -27.79
CA ASN A 766 48.16 -21.60 -26.84
C ASN A 766 46.79 -21.40 -27.51
N GLU A 767 46.66 -21.65 -28.83
CA GLU A 767 45.36 -21.53 -29.48
C GLU A 767 44.56 -22.81 -29.28
N THR A 768 43.29 -22.65 -28.94
CA THR A 768 42.34 -23.74 -28.74
C THR A 768 41.17 -23.58 -29.68
N GLU A 769 40.80 -24.63 -30.36
CA GLU A 769 39.64 -24.72 -31.24
C GLU A 769 38.45 -25.34 -30.50
N ALA A 770 37.26 -24.77 -30.66
CA ALA A 770 36.03 -25.35 -30.12
C ALA A 770 35.65 -26.64 -30.86
N VAL A 771 35.25 -27.65 -30.12
CA VAL A 771 34.81 -28.93 -30.68
C VAL A 771 33.29 -28.91 -30.84
N HIS A 772 32.83 -28.82 -32.10
CA HIS A 772 31.41 -28.88 -32.42
C HIS A 772 31.18 -29.48 -33.80
N THR A 773 30.02 -30.00 -34.08
CA THR A 773 29.66 -30.58 -35.42
C THR A 773 29.51 -29.49 -36.47
N SER A 774 29.00 -28.33 -36.11
CA SER A 774 28.80 -27.19 -37.03
C SER A 774 30.06 -26.36 -37.21
N ARG A 775 30.45 -26.12 -38.46
CA ARG A 775 31.57 -25.26 -38.83
C ARG A 775 31.32 -23.80 -38.43
N LEU A 776 30.08 -23.31 -38.59
CA LEU A 776 29.70 -21.96 -38.15
C LEU A 776 29.98 -21.78 -36.65
N VAL A 777 29.56 -22.74 -35.84
CA VAL A 777 29.78 -22.71 -34.38
C VAL A 777 31.29 -22.76 -34.08
N GLN A 778 32.07 -23.58 -34.76
CA GLN A 778 33.53 -23.64 -34.60
C GLN A 778 34.18 -22.29 -34.91
N VAL A 779 33.85 -21.66 -36.05
CA VAL A 779 34.39 -20.35 -36.47
C VAL A 779 34.03 -19.27 -35.45
N MET A 780 32.78 -19.22 -35.00
CA MET A 780 32.33 -18.23 -34.05
C MET A 780 32.92 -18.40 -32.64
N ALA A 781 33.14 -19.64 -32.21
CA ALA A 781 33.72 -19.96 -30.90
C ALA A 781 35.25 -19.86 -30.84
N SER A 782 35.95 -19.95 -31.99
CA SER A 782 37.42 -19.93 -32.06
C SER A 782 38.02 -18.53 -32.09
N ARG A 783 37.22 -17.51 -32.38
CA ARG A 783 37.75 -16.14 -32.51
C ARG A 783 37.98 -15.45 -31.15
N VAL A 784 38.99 -14.61 -31.13
CA VAL A 784 39.34 -13.82 -29.94
C VAL A 784 38.28 -12.76 -29.67
N ARG A 785 37.90 -12.56 -28.40
CA ARG A 785 36.96 -11.51 -27.98
C ARG A 785 37.34 -10.14 -28.60
N GLY A 786 36.37 -9.52 -29.28
CA GLY A 786 36.50 -8.19 -29.86
C GLY A 786 36.81 -8.14 -31.37
N LEU A 787 37.06 -9.30 -32.01
CA LEU A 787 37.22 -9.40 -33.48
C LEU A 787 36.20 -10.33 -34.11
N SER A 788 35.16 -10.72 -33.38
CA SER A 788 34.14 -11.66 -33.84
C SER A 788 33.12 -10.96 -34.73
N TYR A 789 32.52 -11.75 -35.64
CA TYR A 789 31.35 -11.34 -36.40
C TYR A 789 30.13 -11.15 -35.47
N ASP A 790 29.28 -10.15 -35.73
CA ASP A 790 28.02 -10.00 -35.04
C ASP A 790 26.92 -10.86 -35.68
N GLY A 791 25.75 -10.94 -35.03
CA GLY A 791 24.61 -11.69 -35.56
C GLY A 791 24.13 -11.14 -36.92
N ASN A 792 24.24 -9.83 -37.13
CA ASN A 792 23.88 -9.18 -38.37
C ASN A 792 24.79 -9.68 -39.54
N ASP A 793 26.09 -9.80 -39.30
CA ASP A 793 27.01 -10.34 -40.29
C ASP A 793 26.66 -11.80 -40.65
N ILE A 794 26.33 -12.62 -39.66
CA ILE A 794 25.87 -14.00 -39.88
C ILE A 794 24.58 -14.03 -40.70
N PHE A 795 23.58 -13.25 -40.34
CA PHE A 795 22.28 -13.23 -41.03
C PHE A 795 22.43 -12.78 -42.49
N VAL A 796 23.16 -11.68 -42.71
CA VAL A 796 23.35 -11.14 -44.05
C VAL A 796 24.17 -12.11 -44.89
N ALA A 797 25.31 -12.61 -44.42
CA ALA A 797 26.19 -13.47 -45.20
C ALA A 797 25.55 -14.83 -45.57
N LEU A 798 24.85 -15.44 -44.63
CA LEU A 798 24.36 -16.81 -44.79
C LEU A 798 22.91 -16.90 -45.26
N TYR A 799 22.12 -15.84 -45.11
CA TYR A 799 20.69 -15.86 -45.51
C TYR A 799 20.31 -14.74 -46.47
N LEU A 800 20.46 -13.45 -46.10
CA LEU A 800 19.89 -12.33 -46.88
C LEU A 800 20.61 -12.15 -48.22
N ALA A 801 21.93 -12.14 -48.23
CA ALA A 801 22.72 -11.92 -49.42
C ALA A 801 22.61 -13.08 -50.48
N ARG A 802 22.03 -14.20 -50.06
CA ARG A 802 21.70 -15.31 -51.00
C ARG A 802 20.36 -15.10 -51.72
N LYS A 803 19.61 -14.04 -51.36
CA LYS A 803 18.38 -13.68 -52.04
C LYS A 803 18.69 -12.81 -53.26
N PRO A 804 17.95 -13.00 -54.40
CA PRO A 804 18.16 -12.22 -55.62
C PRO A 804 18.02 -10.70 -55.35
N GLY A 805 19.07 -9.92 -55.68
CA GLY A 805 19.11 -8.47 -55.54
C GLY A 805 19.67 -7.97 -54.18
N ALA A 806 20.16 -8.88 -53.34
CA ALA A 806 20.81 -8.53 -52.08
C ALA A 806 22.32 -8.85 -52.06
N GLU A 807 22.91 -9.34 -53.13
CA GLU A 807 24.29 -9.80 -53.25
C GLU A 807 25.31 -8.67 -52.93
N ALA A 808 24.96 -7.42 -53.20
CA ALA A 808 25.82 -6.27 -52.93
C ALA A 808 26.17 -6.13 -51.44
N LEU A 809 25.33 -6.64 -50.52
CA LEU A 809 25.59 -6.61 -49.08
C LEU A 809 26.80 -7.45 -48.65
N LEU A 810 27.24 -8.42 -49.48
CA LEU A 810 28.46 -9.20 -49.26
C LEU A 810 29.75 -8.41 -49.49
N GLN A 811 29.68 -7.22 -50.12
CA GLN A 811 30.87 -6.41 -50.35
C GLN A 811 31.48 -5.84 -49.04
N HIS A 812 30.72 -5.84 -47.95
CA HIS A 812 31.26 -5.48 -46.66
C HIS A 812 32.32 -6.48 -46.19
N TRP A 813 33.54 -6.01 -45.83
CA TRP A 813 34.71 -6.85 -45.60
C TRP A 813 34.47 -7.93 -44.52
N GLN A 814 33.74 -7.66 -43.44
CA GLN A 814 33.45 -8.66 -42.42
C GLN A 814 32.57 -9.81 -42.93
N ARG A 815 31.52 -9.49 -43.68
CA ARG A 815 30.62 -10.49 -44.30
C ARG A 815 31.30 -11.33 -45.32
N LYS A 816 32.16 -10.70 -46.13
CA LYS A 816 33.02 -11.41 -47.08
C LYS A 816 33.97 -12.37 -46.40
N SER A 817 34.67 -11.88 -45.37
CA SER A 817 35.58 -12.70 -44.58
C SER A 817 34.87 -13.90 -43.94
N LEU A 818 33.64 -13.69 -43.36
CA LEU A 818 32.86 -14.79 -42.80
C LEU A 818 32.47 -15.82 -43.88
N ALA A 819 32.02 -15.35 -45.03
CA ALA A 819 31.68 -16.23 -46.15
C ALA A 819 32.90 -17.02 -46.63
N ASP A 820 34.09 -16.39 -46.69
CA ASP A 820 35.36 -17.03 -47.07
C ASP A 820 35.80 -18.06 -46.02
N ASP A 821 35.71 -17.74 -44.68
CA ASP A 821 36.04 -18.66 -43.57
C ASP A 821 35.14 -19.92 -43.57
N LEU A 822 33.93 -19.82 -44.12
CA LEU A 822 33.00 -20.94 -44.22
C LEU A 822 33.09 -21.68 -45.55
N SER A 823 33.68 -21.08 -46.63
CA SER A 823 33.73 -21.64 -47.95
C SER A 823 34.79 -22.71 -48.12
N ASP A 824 35.82 -22.78 -47.29
CA ASP A 824 36.90 -23.77 -47.32
C ASP A 824 36.44 -25.23 -47.06
N GLN A 825 35.18 -25.41 -46.70
CA GLN A 825 34.51 -26.72 -46.66
C GLN A 825 33.05 -26.53 -47.10
N GLN A 826 32.61 -27.36 -48.06
CA GLN A 826 31.24 -27.37 -48.61
C GLN A 826 30.14 -27.16 -47.52
N TYR A 827 29.75 -25.90 -47.36
CA TYR A 827 28.57 -25.56 -46.55
C TYR A 827 27.36 -25.61 -47.49
N GLU A 828 26.91 -26.81 -47.83
CA GLU A 828 25.63 -27.03 -48.50
C GLU A 828 24.51 -26.84 -47.45
N PHE A 829 24.09 -25.61 -47.28
CA PHE A 829 22.80 -25.36 -46.67
C PHE A 829 21.73 -25.92 -47.60
N ASP A 830 21.09 -27.01 -47.21
CA ASP A 830 20.08 -27.69 -48.00
C ASP A 830 18.88 -26.76 -48.24
N VAL A 831 18.95 -25.97 -49.33
CA VAL A 831 17.88 -25.07 -49.78
C VAL A 831 16.76 -25.88 -50.42
N SER A 832 16.96 -27.21 -50.61
CA SER A 832 16.06 -28.07 -51.34
C SER A 832 14.93 -28.72 -50.57
N ALA A 833 14.82 -28.49 -49.23
CA ALA A 833 13.75 -29.09 -48.43
C ALA A 833 12.35 -28.44 -48.61
N GLY A 834 12.17 -27.53 -49.58
CA GLY A 834 10.90 -26.80 -49.82
C GLY A 834 10.19 -27.12 -51.15
N GLU A 835 10.77 -27.91 -52.07
CA GLU A 835 10.17 -28.14 -53.39
C GLU A 835 9.55 -29.53 -53.61
N GLY A 836 9.40 -30.34 -52.61
CA GLY A 836 8.87 -31.70 -52.71
C GLY A 836 7.51 -31.91 -52.06
N GLY A 837 6.42 -31.35 -52.57
CA GLY A 837 5.12 -31.59 -52.00
C GLY A 837 3.89 -31.01 -52.72
N ASN A 838 3.86 -31.19 -54.04
CA ASN A 838 2.60 -31.06 -54.75
C ASN A 838 2.52 -32.18 -55.82
N GLN A 839 1.93 -33.29 -55.41
CA GLN A 839 1.10 -34.16 -56.22
C GLN A 839 -0.09 -34.63 -55.46
#